data_8d32af1b94095bc6af56a72a0f7d896e
#
_entry.id   8d32af1b94095bc6af56a72a0f7d896e
#
_cell.length_a   1.000
_cell.length_b   1.000
_cell.length_c   1.000
_cell.angle_alpha   90.00
_cell.angle_beta   90.00
_cell.angle_gamma   90.00
#
_symmetry.space_group_name_H-M   'P 1'
#
loop_
_entity.id
_entity.type
_entity.pdbx_description
1 polymer ?
#
loop_
_entity_poly.entity_id
_entity_poly.type
_entity_poly.pdbx_seq_one_letter_code
_entity_poly.pdbx_strand_id
1 'polypeptide(L)'
;MFDPPVSHHEEAYVSLVRGLKEVDLCGTSVPSILVLTGHHSFPIVTNKQGQVLMAASLYGKGRIVVFGHESYLTKCPSLVENALVWLRGDGSDNPSVALHNNVQAVADNLNKSSFQTKVVGGFDKSLGAGVYVTTAYTVDEEVKDLVAFMKSGGGVLMAGQSWYWASCHPKANTLLQFPGNKVSGVAGIYFSKHYGVAECIPVHHQIPSSWMAVVVGKDFEDDLEFLLDGVPEFDLPGDSLFSEILIHGPLAFPIGTTEDGQAFAAGAYYGQGRVILISHEGLLGQESLSKFWSNAGRWLGESRQGVIGIAPNAQSALRTLSKSGLKCEVSGFRQDLGVYVTTAYSDDHAAEIQDFVAEGGGLVIGGHAWYWAQTNQGKNVVKDFPGNRILNKMGLTLLGGTIKGGVFKTPEPSKAKENYHFRKCLQNFSDHVTKGEKLSKEDEENLRKLGQDCSNFLHMNSRDCCSYSQVLSNLTAILKTSGLPQVCESRPAKSPKDHLLLTVGTDVYKASPDPDALLPHLIKNNPSLQVVHNHEVVVNVDTAGGEEWVSTGLYLSPGMRTFMALPEKIVKKGWKIQIGCQTDRLNSDVLKRAPCVSERFPVDSAMLQVWNLWGGLIYLVAPPKTKEEGLEVTVEIAVPAPYYKSGVTTAAEWSVLRTAPSPWAELEFANLIITVPSEVVRNVDRPDELAVHWDNIMKAVADLASIPHKFPRKERFVADVQISHGWMHAGYPIMMHKASAGALVSLEYDQTEYLWGPIHEMGHNQQRGCWEFPPHTTECTCNLWSVYVHETVLGISREKAHGSMTPANRTKQIKKYVEGGRKLSSWSVFTALETYIQLQEKFGWDAFKKVFAAYHKMSNFPQDNPGKMNLYAETFSQTVNMNLCGFLKAWGWPIEMATEEKLSKLPPWDDHPMVKYN
;
A
#
# COMPACT_ATOMS: atom_id res chain seq x y z
N MET A 1 -23.77 2.52 -19.23
CA MET A 1 -22.31 2.70 -19.29
C MET A 1 -22.06 4.21 -19.11
N PHE A 2 -21.63 4.63 -17.94
CA PHE A 2 -21.26 6.03 -17.77
C PHE A 2 -19.83 6.18 -18.28
N ASP A 3 -19.61 6.99 -19.32
CA ASP A 3 -18.27 7.40 -19.71
C ASP A 3 -17.62 8.07 -18.49
N PRO A 4 -16.38 7.70 -18.15
CA PRO A 4 -15.67 8.40 -17.08
C PRO A 4 -15.64 9.88 -17.40
N PRO A 5 -15.82 10.78 -16.41
CA PRO A 5 -15.78 12.21 -16.69
C PRO A 5 -14.42 12.54 -17.30
N VAL A 6 -14.45 13.24 -18.42
CA VAL A 6 -13.24 13.77 -19.10
C VAL A 6 -12.52 14.65 -18.08
N SER A 7 -11.22 14.46 -17.90
CA SER A 7 -10.45 15.28 -16.97
C SER A 7 -10.42 16.73 -17.41
N HIS A 8 -10.42 17.66 -16.47
CA HIS A 8 -10.29 19.09 -16.78
C HIS A 8 -9.03 19.39 -17.61
N HIS A 9 -7.97 18.62 -17.44
CA HIS A 9 -6.74 18.73 -18.21
C HIS A 9 -6.94 18.38 -19.69
N GLU A 10 -7.71 17.33 -19.98
CA GLU A 10 -7.99 16.93 -21.37
C GLU A 10 -8.85 17.95 -22.08
N GLU A 11 -9.87 18.49 -21.41
CA GLU A 11 -10.71 19.57 -21.94
C GLU A 11 -9.87 20.81 -22.24
N ALA A 12 -9.00 21.21 -21.31
CA ALA A 12 -8.10 22.34 -21.48
C ALA A 12 -7.12 22.10 -22.63
N TYR A 13 -6.54 20.90 -22.71
CA TYR A 13 -5.63 20.55 -23.81
C TYR A 13 -6.32 20.64 -25.17
N VAL A 14 -7.51 20.08 -25.33
CA VAL A 14 -8.28 20.17 -26.60
C VAL A 14 -8.55 21.62 -26.96
N SER A 15 -8.91 22.44 -25.99
CA SER A 15 -9.10 23.91 -26.20
C SER A 15 -7.83 24.59 -26.69
N LEU A 16 -6.68 24.29 -26.11
CA LEU A 16 -5.38 24.86 -26.45
C LEU A 16 -4.87 24.48 -27.83
N VAL A 17 -5.13 23.28 -28.28
CA VAL A 17 -4.66 22.78 -29.58
C VAL A 17 -5.74 22.81 -30.68
N ARG A 18 -6.87 23.45 -30.42
CA ARG A 18 -7.99 23.50 -31.36
C ARG A 18 -7.55 24.02 -32.72
N GLY A 19 -7.88 23.29 -33.79
CA GLY A 19 -7.59 23.63 -35.17
C GLY A 19 -6.14 23.45 -35.58
N LEU A 20 -5.28 22.90 -34.71
CA LEU A 20 -3.87 22.64 -35.01
C LEU A 20 -3.67 21.20 -35.44
N LYS A 21 -2.93 20.99 -36.53
CA LYS A 21 -2.50 19.65 -36.98
C LYS A 21 -1.08 19.34 -36.52
N GLU A 22 -0.24 20.40 -36.45
CA GLU A 22 1.15 20.30 -36.03
C GLU A 22 1.60 21.59 -35.37
N VAL A 23 2.65 21.55 -34.58
CA VAL A 23 3.37 22.70 -34.05
C VAL A 23 4.80 22.61 -34.56
N ASP A 24 5.15 23.51 -35.50
CA ASP A 24 6.46 23.55 -36.11
C ASP A 24 7.39 24.44 -35.30
N LEU A 25 8.33 23.87 -34.60
CA LEU A 25 9.36 24.55 -33.83
C LEU A 25 10.73 24.54 -34.52
N CYS A 26 10.82 23.97 -35.73
CA CYS A 26 12.07 23.90 -36.50
C CYS A 26 12.66 25.29 -36.70
N GLY A 27 13.97 25.40 -36.53
CA GLY A 27 14.67 26.69 -36.70
C GLY A 27 15.86 26.82 -35.76
N THR A 28 16.32 28.06 -35.60
CA THR A 28 17.50 28.38 -34.78
C THR A 28 17.19 28.57 -33.29
N SER A 29 15.90 28.63 -32.92
CA SER A 29 15.46 28.86 -31.54
C SER A 29 15.50 27.54 -30.77
N VAL A 30 16.36 27.45 -29.79
CA VAL A 30 16.53 26.26 -28.94
C VAL A 30 15.73 26.41 -27.66
N PRO A 31 14.70 25.58 -27.45
CA PRO A 31 13.83 25.72 -26.29
C PRO A 31 14.46 25.21 -25.00
N SER A 32 14.00 25.74 -23.87
CA SER A 32 14.25 25.11 -22.58
C SER A 32 13.33 23.93 -22.39
N ILE A 33 13.82 22.92 -21.70
CA ILE A 33 12.99 21.83 -21.21
C ILE A 33 12.25 22.29 -19.97
N LEU A 34 10.95 22.12 -19.96
CA LEU A 34 10.08 22.43 -18.82
C LEU A 34 9.90 21.18 -17.95
N VAL A 35 9.88 21.37 -16.64
CA VAL A 35 9.63 20.30 -15.66
C VAL A 35 8.28 20.56 -15.00
N LEU A 36 7.43 19.54 -14.99
CA LEU A 36 6.07 19.63 -14.48
C LEU A 36 5.94 18.88 -13.16
N THR A 37 5.39 19.58 -12.16
CA THR A 37 5.15 19.03 -10.83
C THR A 37 3.72 19.32 -10.38
N GLY A 38 3.32 18.69 -9.28
CA GLY A 38 1.99 18.91 -8.71
C GLY A 38 0.88 18.22 -9.50
N HIS A 39 -0.36 18.63 -9.22
CA HIS A 39 -1.55 17.98 -9.75
C HIS A 39 -2.17 18.72 -10.95
N HIS A 40 -1.81 19.97 -11.18
CA HIS A 40 -2.51 20.82 -12.14
C HIS A 40 -1.75 21.07 -13.44
N SER A 41 -0.46 20.84 -13.48
CA SER A 41 0.36 21.05 -14.66
C SER A 41 0.23 19.92 -15.68
N PHE A 42 0.18 20.27 -16.96
CA PHE A 42 0.13 19.30 -18.04
C PHE A 42 0.89 19.84 -19.27
N PRO A 43 1.47 18.95 -20.11
CA PRO A 43 2.18 19.38 -21.30
C PRO A 43 1.21 19.76 -22.42
N ILE A 44 1.58 20.74 -23.21
CA ILE A 44 0.90 21.08 -24.46
C ILE A 44 1.69 20.49 -25.63
N VAL A 45 3.01 20.66 -25.63
CA VAL A 45 3.90 20.22 -26.69
C VAL A 45 5.08 19.45 -26.10
N THR A 46 5.25 18.21 -26.54
CA THR A 46 6.43 17.39 -26.25
C THR A 46 7.06 16.91 -27.56
N ASN A 47 8.38 16.85 -27.60
CA ASN A 47 9.09 16.31 -28.76
C ASN A 47 9.16 14.76 -28.71
N LYS A 48 9.79 14.14 -29.70
CA LYS A 48 9.93 12.68 -29.81
C LYS A 48 10.69 12.05 -28.63
N GLN A 49 11.50 12.83 -27.93
CA GLN A 49 12.25 12.40 -26.74
C GLN A 49 11.43 12.55 -25.44
N GLY A 50 10.17 12.99 -25.52
CA GLY A 50 9.34 13.21 -24.34
C GLY A 50 9.66 14.50 -23.57
N GLN A 51 10.49 15.38 -24.13
CA GLN A 51 10.85 16.66 -23.51
C GLN A 51 9.69 17.65 -23.65
N VAL A 52 9.27 18.25 -22.54
CA VAL A 52 8.20 19.23 -22.52
C VAL A 52 8.74 20.61 -22.97
N LEU A 53 8.19 21.14 -24.04
CA LEU A 53 8.61 22.42 -24.61
C LEU A 53 7.59 23.53 -24.38
N MET A 54 6.33 23.17 -24.15
CA MET A 54 5.24 24.08 -23.80
C MET A 54 4.32 23.36 -22.80
N ALA A 55 3.80 24.10 -21.83
CA ALA A 55 2.96 23.52 -20.77
C ALA A 55 1.91 24.53 -20.30
N ALA A 56 0.90 24.01 -19.62
CA ALA A 56 -0.15 24.80 -19.00
C ALA A 56 -0.45 24.29 -17.60
N SER A 57 -1.01 25.15 -16.76
CA SER A 57 -1.40 24.78 -15.39
C SER A 57 -2.45 25.74 -14.83
N LEU A 58 -2.96 25.36 -13.65
CA LEU A 58 -3.89 26.13 -12.85
C LEU A 58 -3.22 26.56 -11.54
N TYR A 59 -3.53 27.76 -11.07
CA TYR A 59 -3.16 28.20 -9.72
C TYR A 59 -4.26 29.08 -9.14
N GLY A 60 -4.80 28.68 -7.97
CA GLY A 60 -5.97 29.34 -7.44
C GLY A 60 -7.14 29.28 -8.42
N LYS A 61 -7.69 30.42 -8.78
CA LYS A 61 -8.76 30.52 -9.79
C LYS A 61 -8.22 30.86 -11.20
N GLY A 62 -6.91 31.09 -11.33
CA GLY A 62 -6.27 31.49 -12.57
C GLY A 62 -5.56 30.39 -13.30
N ARG A 63 -4.98 30.76 -14.43
CA ARG A 63 -4.37 29.85 -15.40
C ARG A 63 -3.04 30.40 -15.90
N ILE A 64 -2.12 29.50 -16.27
CA ILE A 64 -0.84 29.88 -16.85
C ILE A 64 -0.50 28.98 -18.04
N VAL A 65 0.09 29.57 -19.06
CA VAL A 65 0.71 28.87 -20.19
C VAL A 65 2.16 29.31 -20.29
N VAL A 66 3.06 28.36 -20.46
CA VAL A 66 4.51 28.59 -20.50
C VAL A 66 5.10 28.00 -21.77
N PHE A 67 5.90 28.77 -22.48
CA PHE A 67 6.67 28.32 -23.64
C PHE A 67 8.16 28.33 -23.33
N GLY A 68 8.86 27.30 -23.77
CA GLY A 68 10.28 27.10 -23.50
C GLY A 68 11.20 28.05 -24.27
N HIS A 69 10.66 28.92 -25.13
CA HIS A 69 11.40 29.95 -25.85
C HIS A 69 10.48 31.09 -26.22
N GLU A 70 10.95 32.33 -26.07
CA GLU A 70 10.17 33.55 -26.37
C GLU A 70 9.85 33.72 -27.86
N SER A 71 10.66 33.20 -28.75
CA SER A 71 10.37 33.29 -30.19
C SER A 71 9.13 32.52 -30.60
N TYR A 72 8.70 31.53 -29.81
CA TYR A 72 7.50 30.76 -30.09
C TYR A 72 6.21 31.56 -29.92
N LEU A 73 6.25 32.70 -29.20
CA LEU A 73 5.13 33.61 -29.09
C LEU A 73 4.74 34.24 -30.43
N THR A 74 5.69 34.41 -31.33
CA THR A 74 5.46 34.93 -32.69
C THR A 74 5.43 33.83 -33.75
N LYS A 75 6.15 32.76 -33.54
CA LYS A 75 6.23 31.63 -34.48
C LYS A 75 4.97 30.77 -34.52
N CYS A 76 4.22 30.68 -33.41
CA CYS A 76 3.03 29.84 -33.27
C CYS A 76 1.79 30.70 -33.01
N PRO A 77 1.34 31.58 -33.95
CA PRO A 77 0.28 32.55 -33.67
C PRO A 77 -1.06 31.89 -33.34
N SER A 78 -1.44 30.81 -34.00
CA SER A 78 -2.70 30.11 -33.71
C SER A 78 -2.73 29.48 -32.32
N LEU A 79 -1.62 28.96 -31.87
CA LEU A 79 -1.49 28.41 -30.52
C LEU A 79 -1.56 29.53 -29.47
N VAL A 80 -0.92 30.65 -29.73
CA VAL A 80 -0.99 31.84 -28.85
C VAL A 80 -2.43 32.32 -28.71
N GLU A 81 -3.18 32.44 -29.81
CA GLU A 81 -4.59 32.85 -29.77
C GLU A 81 -5.45 31.83 -28.95
N ASN A 82 -5.27 30.55 -29.17
CA ASN A 82 -5.94 29.54 -28.37
C ASN A 82 -5.59 29.64 -26.87
N ALA A 83 -4.32 29.89 -26.57
CA ALA A 83 -3.84 30.08 -25.20
C ALA A 83 -4.51 31.30 -24.53
N LEU A 84 -4.60 32.42 -25.24
CA LEU A 84 -5.24 33.64 -24.73
C LEU A 84 -6.74 33.42 -24.44
N VAL A 85 -7.43 32.71 -25.33
CA VAL A 85 -8.85 32.33 -25.09
C VAL A 85 -9.01 31.50 -23.86
N TRP A 86 -8.17 30.48 -23.69
CA TRP A 86 -8.20 29.62 -22.51
C TRP A 86 -7.84 30.37 -21.22
N LEU A 87 -6.83 31.24 -21.28
CA LEU A 87 -6.30 31.97 -20.12
C LEU A 87 -7.29 32.99 -19.54
N ARG A 88 -8.18 33.56 -20.37
CA ARG A 88 -9.19 34.52 -19.86
C ARG A 88 -10.26 33.85 -18.98
N GLY A 89 -10.42 32.50 -19.04
CA GLY A 89 -11.34 31.74 -18.24
C GLY A 89 -12.81 31.81 -18.71
N ASP A 90 -13.66 30.99 -18.08
CA ASP A 90 -15.02 30.72 -18.55
C ASP A 90 -16.06 31.82 -18.13
N GLY A 91 -15.68 32.77 -17.34
CA GLY A 91 -16.59 33.81 -16.82
C GLY A 91 -16.25 35.24 -17.19
N SER A 92 -15.24 35.43 -18.03
CA SER A 92 -14.79 36.79 -18.40
C SER A 92 -15.14 37.10 -19.85
N ASP A 93 -16.07 38.02 -20.05
CA ASP A 93 -16.33 38.63 -21.36
C ASP A 93 -15.29 39.70 -21.74
N ASN A 94 -14.25 39.86 -20.90
CA ASN A 94 -13.23 40.90 -21.14
C ASN A 94 -12.12 40.34 -22.07
N PRO A 95 -12.13 40.73 -23.38
CA PRO A 95 -11.12 40.28 -24.33
C PRO A 95 -9.78 41.03 -24.17
N SER A 96 -9.58 41.82 -23.13
CA SER A 96 -8.40 42.66 -23.01
C SER A 96 -7.18 41.85 -22.54
N VAL A 97 -6.08 42.05 -23.26
CA VAL A 97 -4.79 41.43 -23.04
C VAL A 97 -3.76 42.53 -22.82
N ALA A 98 -3.09 42.54 -21.70
CA ALA A 98 -1.94 43.38 -21.46
C ALA A 98 -0.66 42.62 -21.84
N LEU A 99 0.22 43.29 -22.58
CA LEU A 99 1.50 42.72 -23.02
C LEU A 99 2.64 43.59 -22.52
N HIS A 100 3.67 42.97 -22.00
CA HIS A 100 4.88 43.66 -21.68
C HIS A 100 5.55 44.19 -22.98
N ASN A 101 6.23 45.34 -22.95
CA ASN A 101 6.88 45.94 -24.14
C ASN A 101 7.97 45.01 -24.73
N ASN A 102 8.49 44.06 -23.98
CA ASN A 102 9.44 43.04 -24.47
C ASN A 102 8.80 42.03 -25.45
N VAL A 103 7.49 41.99 -25.56
CA VAL A 103 6.73 41.15 -26.51
C VAL A 103 5.88 41.97 -27.48
N GLN A 104 6.35 43.14 -27.85
CA GLN A 104 5.66 44.06 -28.75
C GLN A 104 5.23 43.41 -30.08
N ALA A 105 6.04 42.53 -30.63
CA ALA A 105 5.72 41.80 -31.86
C ALA A 105 4.48 40.90 -31.73
N VAL A 106 4.20 40.39 -30.55
CA VAL A 106 2.97 39.63 -30.27
C VAL A 106 1.75 40.54 -30.33
N ALA A 107 1.85 41.76 -29.76
CA ALA A 107 0.79 42.75 -29.83
C ALA A 107 0.47 43.14 -31.29
N ASP A 108 1.49 43.31 -32.11
CA ASP A 108 1.35 43.62 -33.53
C ASP A 108 0.63 42.50 -34.31
N ASN A 109 0.87 41.24 -33.96
CA ASN A 109 0.16 40.11 -34.53
C ASN A 109 -1.31 40.04 -34.04
N LEU A 110 -1.57 40.32 -32.78
CA LEU A 110 -2.90 40.27 -32.18
C LEU A 110 -3.81 41.43 -32.62
N ASN A 111 -3.26 42.57 -33.02
CA ASN A 111 -4.02 43.68 -33.57
C ASN A 111 -4.76 43.36 -34.88
N LYS A 112 -4.39 42.24 -35.51
CA LYS A 112 -5.09 41.68 -36.68
C LYS A 112 -6.23 40.74 -36.33
N SER A 113 -6.46 40.51 -35.04
CA SER A 113 -7.48 39.63 -34.50
C SER A 113 -8.47 40.39 -33.62
N SER A 114 -9.43 39.71 -33.01
CA SER A 114 -10.49 40.28 -32.16
C SER A 114 -10.06 40.68 -30.75
N PHE A 115 -8.78 40.50 -30.38
CA PHE A 115 -8.30 40.82 -29.03
C PHE A 115 -8.05 42.34 -28.88
N GLN A 116 -8.46 42.86 -27.69
CA GLN A 116 -8.08 44.22 -27.30
C GLN A 116 -6.74 44.18 -26.58
N THR A 117 -5.72 44.77 -27.16
CA THR A 117 -4.35 44.74 -26.68
C THR A 117 -3.92 46.07 -26.08
N LYS A 118 -3.13 46.00 -25.01
CA LYS A 118 -2.50 47.15 -24.38
C LYS A 118 -1.04 46.77 -24.05
N VAL A 119 -0.10 47.54 -24.61
CA VAL A 119 1.32 47.35 -24.33
C VAL A 119 1.73 48.19 -23.12
N VAL A 120 2.43 47.56 -22.16
CA VAL A 120 2.79 48.20 -20.90
C VAL A 120 4.26 47.95 -20.57
N GLY A 121 4.83 48.79 -19.72
CA GLY A 121 6.24 48.69 -19.30
C GLY A 121 6.45 47.73 -18.14
N GLY A 122 5.38 47.16 -17.57
CA GLY A 122 5.40 46.20 -16.44
C GLY A 122 3.99 45.90 -15.97
N PHE A 123 3.86 44.86 -15.13
CA PHE A 123 2.58 44.45 -14.57
C PHE A 123 2.19 45.42 -13.42
N ASP A 124 0.95 45.88 -13.48
CA ASP A 124 0.34 46.66 -12.41
C ASP A 124 -1.07 46.14 -12.12
N LYS A 125 -1.47 46.11 -10.87
CA LYS A 125 -2.80 45.66 -10.42
C LYS A 125 -3.96 46.46 -11.03
N SER A 126 -3.68 47.71 -11.47
CA SER A 126 -4.70 48.61 -12.05
C SER A 126 -4.92 48.37 -13.55
N LEU A 127 -4.24 47.42 -14.19
CA LEU A 127 -4.31 47.26 -15.67
C LEU A 127 -5.69 46.83 -16.17
N GLY A 128 -6.52 46.22 -15.33
CA GLY A 128 -7.88 45.82 -15.70
C GLY A 128 -7.97 44.77 -16.81
N ALA A 129 -6.86 44.13 -17.17
CA ALA A 129 -6.79 43.08 -18.20
C ALA A 129 -7.06 41.71 -17.60
N GLY A 130 -7.66 40.81 -18.39
CA GLY A 130 -7.88 39.42 -17.99
C GLY A 130 -6.67 38.53 -18.16
N VAL A 131 -5.74 38.89 -19.08
CA VAL A 131 -4.54 38.14 -19.40
C VAL A 131 -3.32 39.06 -19.51
N TYR A 132 -2.19 38.56 -19.00
CA TYR A 132 -0.89 39.25 -19.12
C TYR A 132 0.11 38.37 -19.86
N VAL A 133 0.79 38.94 -20.83
CA VAL A 133 1.81 38.28 -21.66
C VAL A 133 3.17 38.92 -21.43
N THR A 134 4.18 38.13 -21.16
CA THR A 134 5.54 38.58 -20.88
C THR A 134 6.61 37.55 -21.22
N THR A 135 7.86 37.99 -21.33
CA THR A 135 8.99 37.06 -21.25
C THR A 135 9.31 36.73 -19.80
N ALA A 136 10.01 35.63 -19.60
CA ALA A 136 10.33 35.12 -18.27
C ALA A 136 11.48 35.84 -17.55
N TYR A 137 12.13 36.82 -18.21
CA TYR A 137 13.39 37.41 -17.73
C TYR A 137 13.20 38.60 -16.79
N THR A 138 12.09 39.33 -16.88
CA THR A 138 11.90 40.65 -16.27
C THR A 138 10.80 40.70 -15.22
N VAL A 139 10.40 39.56 -14.70
CA VAL A 139 9.27 39.45 -13.78
C VAL A 139 9.64 39.53 -12.30
N ASP A 140 10.93 39.60 -11.91
CA ASP A 140 11.40 39.56 -10.52
C ASP A 140 10.69 40.56 -9.60
N GLU A 141 10.54 41.81 -10.02
CA GLU A 141 9.88 42.85 -9.21
C GLU A 141 8.36 42.71 -9.19
N GLU A 142 7.80 41.94 -10.11
CA GLU A 142 6.36 41.75 -10.31
C GLU A 142 5.82 40.43 -9.73
N VAL A 143 6.68 39.58 -9.23
CA VAL A 143 6.33 38.19 -8.83
C VAL A 143 5.13 38.15 -7.89
N LYS A 144 5.17 38.95 -6.82
CA LYS A 144 4.12 38.96 -5.81
C LYS A 144 2.75 39.36 -6.40
N ASP A 145 2.76 40.37 -7.25
CA ASP A 145 1.54 40.90 -7.88
C ASP A 145 1.02 39.96 -8.97
N LEU A 146 1.90 39.35 -9.76
CA LEU A 146 1.53 38.35 -10.77
C LEU A 146 0.95 37.05 -10.14
N VAL A 147 1.55 36.57 -9.06
CA VAL A 147 1.04 35.40 -8.35
C VAL A 147 -0.34 35.71 -7.76
N ALA A 148 -0.53 36.87 -7.14
CA ALA A 148 -1.83 37.29 -6.62
C ALA A 148 -2.87 37.46 -7.73
N PHE A 149 -2.49 38.01 -8.86
CA PHE A 149 -3.33 38.14 -10.06
C PHE A 149 -3.81 36.79 -10.58
N MET A 150 -2.91 35.84 -10.71
CA MET A 150 -3.21 34.48 -11.13
C MET A 150 -4.13 33.78 -10.11
N LYS A 151 -3.81 33.90 -8.82
CA LYS A 151 -4.59 33.27 -7.73
C LYS A 151 -6.04 33.76 -7.71
N SER A 152 -6.27 35.03 -8.07
CA SER A 152 -7.62 35.65 -8.11
C SER A 152 -8.38 35.43 -9.42
N GLY A 153 -7.82 34.78 -10.41
CA GLY A 153 -8.48 34.40 -11.65
C GLY A 153 -7.84 34.92 -12.93
N GLY A 154 -6.72 35.64 -12.84
CA GLY A 154 -5.99 36.12 -13.99
C GLY A 154 -5.27 35.04 -14.77
N GLY A 155 -5.06 35.27 -16.07
CA GLY A 155 -4.27 34.39 -16.94
C GLY A 155 -2.90 34.97 -17.25
N VAL A 156 -1.88 34.13 -17.30
CA VAL A 156 -0.49 34.52 -17.58
C VAL A 156 0.03 33.65 -18.74
N LEU A 157 0.57 34.32 -19.78
CA LEU A 157 1.33 33.64 -20.85
C LEU A 157 2.77 34.14 -20.76
N MET A 158 3.69 33.19 -20.52
CA MET A 158 5.10 33.47 -20.29
C MET A 158 6.01 32.60 -21.15
N ALA A 159 7.10 33.15 -21.64
CA ALA A 159 8.06 32.44 -22.46
C ALA A 159 9.49 32.87 -22.18
N GLY A 160 10.42 31.92 -22.29
CA GLY A 160 11.85 32.21 -22.11
C GLY A 160 12.73 31.00 -22.32
N GLN A 161 14.02 31.23 -22.43
CA GLN A 161 15.06 30.18 -22.58
C GLN A 161 15.98 30.22 -21.37
N SER A 162 15.58 29.49 -20.34
CA SER A 162 16.31 29.41 -19.05
C SER A 162 17.69 28.77 -19.15
N TRP A 163 17.90 27.87 -20.13
CA TRP A 163 19.21 27.24 -20.33
C TRP A 163 20.28 28.30 -20.68
N TYR A 164 19.94 29.33 -21.47
CA TYR A 164 20.84 30.41 -21.78
C TYR A 164 21.11 31.28 -20.56
N TRP A 165 20.05 31.65 -19.83
CA TRP A 165 20.18 32.37 -18.55
C TRP A 165 21.10 31.62 -17.59
N ALA A 166 20.93 30.29 -17.46
CA ALA A 166 21.77 29.44 -16.60
C ALA A 166 23.24 29.46 -17.05
N SER A 167 23.51 29.48 -18.37
CA SER A 167 24.88 29.58 -18.87
C SER A 167 25.54 30.92 -18.52
N CYS A 168 24.76 31.98 -18.43
CA CYS A 168 25.22 33.31 -18.01
C CYS A 168 25.33 33.43 -16.47
N HIS A 169 24.68 32.53 -15.72
CA HIS A 169 24.65 32.51 -14.25
C HIS A 169 25.05 31.14 -13.71
N PRO A 170 26.30 30.67 -13.94
CA PRO A 170 26.67 29.27 -13.68
C PRO A 170 26.68 28.89 -12.19
N LYS A 171 26.69 29.87 -11.28
CA LYS A 171 26.62 29.64 -9.83
C LYS A 171 25.21 29.78 -9.27
N ALA A 172 24.23 30.17 -10.09
CA ALA A 172 22.86 30.37 -9.67
C ALA A 172 22.09 29.05 -9.68
N ASN A 173 21.18 28.90 -8.71
CA ASN A 173 20.20 27.84 -8.72
C ASN A 173 19.05 28.22 -9.66
N THR A 174 19.00 27.64 -10.85
CA THR A 174 18.02 27.98 -11.87
C THR A 174 16.58 27.75 -11.40
N LEU A 175 16.33 26.68 -10.66
CA LEU A 175 14.99 26.34 -10.16
C LEU A 175 14.46 27.42 -9.21
N LEU A 176 15.31 28.00 -8.37
CA LEU A 176 14.94 29.04 -7.40
C LEU A 176 15.09 30.45 -7.96
N GLN A 177 16.13 30.71 -8.73
CA GLN A 177 16.58 32.09 -9.02
C GLN A 177 16.21 32.58 -10.42
N PHE A 178 15.93 31.68 -11.37
CA PHE A 178 15.44 32.13 -12.67
C PHE A 178 14.12 32.88 -12.51
N PRO A 179 14.02 34.12 -12.95
CA PRO A 179 12.85 34.98 -12.66
C PRO A 179 11.53 34.32 -13.00
N GLY A 180 11.39 33.72 -14.19
CA GLY A 180 10.18 33.05 -14.62
C GLY A 180 9.71 31.92 -13.68
N ASN A 181 10.63 31.20 -13.03
CA ASN A 181 10.29 30.12 -12.09
C ASN A 181 9.59 30.63 -10.83
N LYS A 182 9.84 31.87 -10.45
CA LYS A 182 9.18 32.48 -9.29
C LYS A 182 7.68 32.70 -9.54
N VAL A 183 7.26 32.79 -10.80
CA VAL A 183 5.86 32.92 -11.21
C VAL A 183 5.27 31.57 -11.63
N SER A 184 5.89 30.90 -12.60
CA SER A 184 5.37 29.62 -13.13
C SER A 184 5.49 28.46 -12.15
N GLY A 185 6.50 28.49 -11.30
CA GLY A 185 6.75 27.45 -10.32
C GLY A 185 5.61 27.26 -9.33
N VAL A 186 4.90 28.32 -8.92
CA VAL A 186 3.75 28.21 -8.02
C VAL A 186 2.65 27.32 -8.59
N ALA A 187 2.54 27.24 -9.90
CA ALA A 187 1.59 26.40 -10.61
C ALA A 187 2.18 25.05 -11.03
N GLY A 188 3.41 24.75 -10.63
CA GLY A 188 4.06 23.48 -10.92
C GLY A 188 4.79 23.40 -12.24
N ILE A 189 5.05 24.52 -12.91
CA ILE A 189 5.83 24.56 -14.15
C ILE A 189 7.18 25.25 -13.88
N TYR A 190 8.28 24.50 -14.10
CA TYR A 190 9.63 25.03 -13.93
C TYR A 190 10.38 25.07 -15.25
N PHE A 191 11.06 26.16 -15.51
CA PHE A 191 12.10 26.24 -16.53
C PHE A 191 13.35 25.56 -15.97
N SER A 192 13.86 24.54 -16.67
CA SER A 192 15.11 23.90 -16.28
C SER A 192 16.32 24.57 -16.93
N LYS A 193 17.53 24.23 -16.50
CA LYS A 193 18.78 24.67 -17.13
C LYS A 193 19.16 23.89 -18.38
N HIS A 194 18.32 22.93 -18.79
CA HIS A 194 18.57 22.08 -19.94
C HIS A 194 17.81 22.56 -21.17
N TYR A 195 18.42 22.42 -22.36
CA TYR A 195 17.78 22.72 -23.61
C TYR A 195 17.21 21.46 -24.25
N GLY A 196 16.11 21.66 -24.98
CA GLY A 196 15.44 20.58 -25.70
C GLY A 196 15.68 20.66 -27.21
N VAL A 197 15.20 19.64 -27.89
CA VAL A 197 15.28 19.55 -29.35
C VAL A 197 14.04 20.18 -29.98
N ALA A 198 14.24 21.20 -30.82
CA ALA A 198 13.19 21.82 -31.60
C ALA A 198 12.93 20.98 -32.86
N GLU A 199 11.68 20.59 -33.07
CA GLU A 199 11.25 19.80 -34.21
C GLU A 199 9.79 20.14 -34.58
N CYS A 200 9.33 19.63 -35.73
CA CYS A 200 7.92 19.71 -36.10
C CYS A 200 7.14 18.60 -35.37
N ILE A 201 6.19 18.97 -34.56
CA ILE A 201 5.50 18.06 -33.65
C ILE A 201 4.05 17.91 -34.08
N PRO A 202 3.59 16.69 -34.45
CA PRO A 202 2.19 16.48 -34.76
C PRO A 202 1.32 16.62 -33.50
N VAL A 203 0.11 17.17 -33.68
CA VAL A 203 -0.87 17.34 -32.62
C VAL A 203 -1.82 16.15 -32.65
N HIS A 204 -1.97 15.50 -31.52
CA HIS A 204 -2.94 14.43 -31.28
C HIS A 204 -4.07 14.91 -30.38
N HIS A 205 -5.19 14.20 -30.36
CA HIS A 205 -6.34 14.56 -29.54
C HIS A 205 -6.17 14.23 -28.05
N GLN A 206 -5.05 13.69 -27.67
CA GLN A 206 -4.73 13.32 -26.29
C GLN A 206 -3.51 14.11 -25.81
N ILE A 207 -3.48 14.41 -24.51
CA ILE A 207 -2.33 15.03 -23.88
C ILE A 207 -1.08 14.20 -24.19
N PRO A 208 -0.02 14.83 -24.74
CA PRO A 208 1.19 14.10 -25.10
C PRO A 208 1.88 13.52 -23.88
N SER A 209 2.54 12.39 -24.04
CA SER A 209 3.34 11.80 -22.99
C SER A 209 4.55 12.68 -22.68
N SER A 210 4.65 13.14 -21.45
CA SER A 210 5.76 13.93 -20.93
C SER A 210 6.59 13.16 -19.91
N TRP A 211 6.57 11.83 -19.99
CA TRP A 211 7.35 10.98 -19.11
C TRP A 211 8.84 11.17 -19.41
N MET A 212 9.38 12.26 -18.91
CA MET A 212 10.81 12.43 -18.90
C MET A 212 11.44 11.63 -17.77
N ALA A 213 12.50 10.94 -18.11
CA ALA A 213 13.48 10.58 -17.13
C ALA A 213 13.87 11.85 -16.36
N VAL A 214 13.75 11.76 -15.09
CA VAL A 214 13.96 12.80 -14.12
C VAL A 214 15.22 13.61 -14.45
N VAL A 215 15.11 14.90 -14.28
CA VAL A 215 16.23 15.80 -14.07
C VAL A 215 16.86 15.44 -12.69
N VAL A 216 17.28 14.17 -12.53
CA VAL A 216 17.93 13.67 -11.31
C VAL A 216 19.44 13.73 -11.48
N GLY A 217 20.12 13.91 -10.43
CA GLY A 217 21.55 13.81 -10.36
C GLY A 217 22.18 15.17 -10.27
N LYS A 218 22.79 15.66 -11.33
CA LYS A 218 23.55 16.92 -11.30
C LYS A 218 22.75 18.14 -10.83
N ASP A 219 21.43 18.14 -11.00
CA ASP A 219 20.58 19.25 -10.58
C ASP A 219 20.38 19.30 -9.06
N PHE A 220 20.51 18.16 -8.36
CA PHE A 220 20.41 18.07 -6.89
C PHE A 220 21.76 17.90 -6.21
N GLU A 221 22.85 17.88 -6.97
CA GLU A 221 24.21 17.75 -6.42
C GLU A 221 24.51 18.90 -5.48
N ASP A 222 24.25 20.13 -5.91
CA ASP A 222 24.47 21.33 -5.09
C ASP A 222 23.59 21.33 -3.82
N ASP A 223 22.35 20.89 -3.93
CA ASP A 223 21.43 20.77 -2.79
C ASP A 223 21.96 19.78 -1.75
N LEU A 224 22.42 18.62 -2.20
CA LEU A 224 22.99 17.58 -1.33
C LEU A 224 24.32 18.02 -0.73
N GLU A 225 25.18 18.70 -1.48
CA GLU A 225 26.42 19.28 -0.97
C GLU A 225 26.13 20.26 0.17
N PHE A 226 25.12 21.10 0.03
CA PHE A 226 24.73 22.04 1.06
C PHE A 226 24.14 21.35 2.29
N LEU A 227 23.17 20.46 2.09
CA LEU A 227 22.45 19.79 3.17
C LEU A 227 23.32 18.83 3.96
N LEU A 228 24.27 18.17 3.31
CA LEU A 228 25.13 17.13 3.90
C LEU A 228 26.50 17.65 4.29
N ASP A 229 26.77 18.94 4.16
CA ASP A 229 28.04 19.55 4.59
C ASP A 229 28.28 19.30 6.09
N GLY A 230 29.38 18.61 6.39
CA GLY A 230 29.69 18.23 7.76
C GLY A 230 28.83 17.14 8.37
N VAL A 231 28.07 16.41 7.54
CA VAL A 231 27.21 15.29 7.95
C VAL A 231 27.70 14.00 7.27
N PRO A 232 28.63 13.25 7.88
CA PRO A 232 29.20 12.06 7.26
C PRO A 232 28.27 10.85 7.29
N GLU A 233 27.36 10.82 8.25
CA GLU A 233 26.45 9.70 8.46
C GLU A 233 25.17 10.16 9.18
N PHE A 234 24.12 9.35 9.03
CA PHE A 234 22.90 9.47 9.81
C PHE A 234 22.89 8.36 10.87
N ASP A 235 22.92 8.73 12.12
CA ASP A 235 22.78 7.82 13.25
C ASP A 235 21.33 7.79 13.70
N LEU A 236 20.60 6.75 13.28
CA LEU A 236 19.20 6.54 13.62
C LEU A 236 19.09 5.60 14.82
N PRO A 237 18.24 5.92 15.84
CA PRO A 237 18.08 5.07 17.01
C PRO A 237 17.72 3.61 16.61
N GLY A 238 18.50 2.65 17.12
CA GLY A 238 18.38 1.23 16.75
C GLY A 238 17.13 0.54 17.27
N ASP A 239 16.46 1.10 18.26
CA ASP A 239 15.21 0.64 18.86
C ASP A 239 13.96 1.24 18.20
N SER A 240 14.13 2.15 17.26
CA SER A 240 13.03 2.82 16.57
C SER A 240 12.81 2.24 15.17
N LEU A 241 11.55 2.26 14.75
CA LEU A 241 11.14 1.90 13.39
C LEU A 241 10.71 3.15 12.63
N PHE A 242 11.29 3.33 11.45
CA PHE A 242 11.03 4.45 10.55
C PHE A 242 10.15 4.00 9.40
N SER A 243 9.39 4.91 8.81
CA SER A 243 8.66 4.61 7.59
C SER A 243 9.55 4.79 6.36
N GLU A 244 9.25 4.04 5.30
CA GLU A 244 9.86 4.26 4.00
C GLU A 244 9.19 5.43 3.29
N ILE A 245 9.97 6.20 2.53
CA ILE A 245 9.49 7.32 1.71
C ILE A 245 9.50 6.91 0.24
N LEU A 246 8.36 7.07 -0.44
CA LEU A 246 8.28 7.01 -1.90
C LEU A 246 8.58 8.39 -2.48
N ILE A 247 9.64 8.47 -3.27
CA ILE A 247 10.05 9.70 -3.96
C ILE A 247 9.63 9.57 -5.42
N HIS A 248 8.55 10.27 -5.79
CA HIS A 248 7.94 10.11 -7.11
C HIS A 248 7.86 11.38 -7.95
N GLY A 249 8.07 12.54 -7.36
CA GLY A 249 8.08 13.79 -8.08
C GLY A 249 9.38 14.02 -8.86
N PRO A 250 9.33 14.77 -9.98
CA PRO A 250 10.53 15.04 -10.78
C PRO A 250 11.52 15.97 -10.09
N LEU A 251 11.08 16.76 -9.13
CA LEU A 251 11.92 17.66 -8.34
C LEU A 251 12.03 17.22 -6.88
N ALA A 252 11.80 15.95 -6.62
CA ALA A 252 11.99 15.32 -5.32
C ALA A 252 13.22 14.40 -5.38
N PHE A 253 13.99 14.36 -4.30
CA PHE A 253 15.25 13.61 -4.25
C PHE A 253 15.50 13.02 -2.85
N PRO A 254 16.22 11.88 -2.78
CA PRO A 254 16.60 11.29 -1.50
C PRO A 254 17.74 12.08 -0.85
N ILE A 255 17.67 12.23 0.48
CA ILE A 255 18.71 12.81 1.30
C ILE A 255 19.41 11.73 2.13
N GLY A 256 18.65 10.85 2.75
CA GLY A 256 19.14 9.72 3.52
C GLY A 256 18.50 8.42 3.09
N THR A 257 19.33 7.41 2.82
CA THR A 257 18.88 6.10 2.37
C THR A 257 19.64 4.98 3.10
N THR A 258 18.99 3.83 3.20
CA THR A 258 19.63 2.59 3.61
C THR A 258 20.51 2.05 2.48
N GLU A 259 21.31 1.02 2.77
CA GLU A 259 22.12 0.34 1.74
C GLU A 259 21.27 -0.24 0.61
N ASP A 260 20.04 -0.67 0.91
CA ASP A 260 19.09 -1.21 -0.06
C ASP A 260 18.31 -0.12 -0.84
N GLY A 261 18.64 1.15 -0.63
CA GLY A 261 18.02 2.26 -1.34
C GLY A 261 16.67 2.72 -0.80
N GLN A 262 16.24 2.24 0.37
CA GLN A 262 15.03 2.72 1.04
C GLN A 262 15.29 4.11 1.64
N ALA A 263 14.46 5.09 1.32
CA ALA A 263 14.63 6.46 1.80
C ALA A 263 13.95 6.69 3.15
N PHE A 264 14.65 7.31 4.08
CA PHE A 264 14.10 7.78 5.37
C PHE A 264 14.15 9.32 5.50
N ALA A 265 14.85 10.00 4.61
CA ALA A 265 14.87 11.45 4.50
C ALA A 265 14.87 11.86 3.03
N ALA A 266 14.07 12.86 2.69
CA ALA A 266 13.93 13.33 1.32
C ALA A 266 13.67 14.83 1.26
N GLY A 267 14.01 15.45 0.14
CA GLY A 267 13.76 16.85 -0.15
C GLY A 267 12.97 17.00 -1.45
N ALA A 268 12.33 18.15 -1.61
CA ALA A 268 11.62 18.48 -2.84
C ALA A 268 11.52 20.01 -3.03
N TYR A 269 11.49 20.42 -4.29
CA TYR A 269 11.07 21.76 -4.71
C TYR A 269 9.56 21.76 -4.89
N TYR A 270 8.91 22.77 -4.38
CA TYR A 270 7.48 22.98 -4.57
C TYR A 270 7.18 24.47 -4.68
N GLY A 271 6.76 24.92 -5.87
CA GLY A 271 6.61 26.35 -6.14
C GLY A 271 7.91 27.12 -5.97
N GLN A 272 7.88 28.19 -5.23
CA GLN A 272 9.05 29.00 -4.88
C GLN A 272 9.80 28.44 -3.66
N GLY A 273 9.19 27.50 -2.94
CA GLY A 273 9.73 26.94 -1.70
C GLY A 273 10.25 25.52 -1.82
N ARG A 274 10.65 24.99 -0.70
CA ARG A 274 11.23 23.64 -0.60
C ARG A 274 10.71 22.91 0.64
N VAL A 275 10.81 21.57 0.60
CA VAL A 275 10.30 20.68 1.64
C VAL A 275 11.39 19.70 2.05
N ILE A 276 11.47 19.39 3.32
CA ILE A 276 12.19 18.24 3.86
C ILE A 276 11.22 17.34 4.59
N LEU A 277 11.18 16.07 4.17
CA LEU A 277 10.42 15.01 4.81
C LEU A 277 11.37 14.08 5.55
N ILE A 278 11.04 13.80 6.79
CA ILE A 278 11.76 12.82 7.61
C ILE A 278 10.76 11.76 8.08
N SER A 279 11.11 10.49 8.01
CA SER A 279 10.17 9.38 8.18
C SER A 279 9.90 8.97 9.63
N HIS A 280 10.32 9.80 10.58
CA HIS A 280 9.97 9.69 12.00
C HIS A 280 10.17 11.04 12.68
N GLU A 281 9.19 11.51 13.41
CA GLU A 281 9.23 12.79 14.12
C GLU A 281 10.31 12.86 15.21
N GLY A 282 10.70 11.72 15.76
CA GLY A 282 11.78 11.65 16.73
C GLY A 282 13.12 12.17 16.22
N LEU A 283 13.33 12.14 14.91
CA LEU A 283 14.56 12.64 14.29
C LEU A 283 14.65 14.18 14.27
N LEU A 284 13.54 14.88 14.47
CA LEU A 284 13.51 16.34 14.55
C LEU A 284 14.30 16.85 15.77
N GLY A 285 14.29 16.11 16.88
CA GLY A 285 15.02 16.45 18.12
C GLY A 285 16.31 15.65 18.34
N GLN A 286 16.76 14.89 17.35
CA GLN A 286 17.94 14.03 17.48
C GLN A 286 19.22 14.86 17.47
N GLU A 287 19.97 14.84 18.59
CA GLU A 287 21.18 15.61 18.75
C GLU A 287 22.27 15.28 17.72
N SER A 288 22.40 14.01 17.34
CA SER A 288 23.35 13.57 16.33
C SER A 288 23.08 14.17 14.95
N LEU A 289 21.89 14.69 14.70
CA LEU A 289 21.47 15.32 13.43
C LEU A 289 21.50 16.86 13.50
N SER A 290 22.02 17.46 14.56
CA SER A 290 22.02 18.93 14.75
C SER A 290 22.68 19.68 13.58
N LYS A 291 23.79 19.16 13.05
CA LYS A 291 24.45 19.77 11.87
C LYS A 291 23.58 19.72 10.64
N PHE A 292 22.93 18.58 10.39
CA PHE A 292 21.97 18.45 9.29
C PHE A 292 20.82 19.45 9.44
N TRP A 293 20.21 19.55 10.63
CA TRP A 293 19.10 20.49 10.84
C TRP A 293 19.51 21.94 10.72
N SER A 294 20.74 22.27 11.12
CA SER A 294 21.31 23.61 10.88
C SER A 294 21.40 23.91 9.38
N ASN A 295 21.93 22.98 8.60
CA ASN A 295 22.00 23.13 7.14
C ASN A 295 20.60 23.22 6.53
N ALA A 296 19.68 22.34 6.96
CA ALA A 296 18.32 22.27 6.46
C ALA A 296 17.53 23.57 6.72
N GLY A 297 17.65 24.15 7.90
CA GLY A 297 16.98 25.40 8.23
C GLY A 297 17.41 26.54 7.32
N ARG A 298 18.68 26.65 7.02
CA ARG A 298 19.21 27.67 6.09
C ARG A 298 18.80 27.39 4.65
N TRP A 299 18.83 26.14 4.24
CA TRP A 299 18.40 25.75 2.89
C TRP A 299 16.91 26.04 2.66
N LEU A 300 16.05 25.75 3.62
CA LEU A 300 14.62 26.01 3.56
C LEU A 300 14.27 27.49 3.64
N GLY A 301 15.04 28.27 4.40
CA GLY A 301 14.80 29.70 4.60
C GLY A 301 15.33 30.62 3.48
N GLU A 302 16.01 30.08 2.48
CA GLU A 302 16.65 30.86 1.43
C GLU A 302 15.65 31.63 0.57
N SER A 303 14.49 31.08 0.30
CA SER A 303 13.46 31.67 -0.59
C SER A 303 12.63 32.75 0.08
N ARG A 304 12.56 32.76 1.41
CA ARG A 304 11.75 33.71 2.17
C ARG A 304 12.40 33.98 3.53
N GLN A 305 12.62 35.25 3.84
CA GLN A 305 13.07 35.63 5.17
C GLN A 305 11.91 35.57 6.16
N GLY A 306 12.19 35.08 7.36
CA GLY A 306 11.21 34.97 8.43
C GLY A 306 11.66 34.03 9.52
N VAL A 307 10.83 33.93 10.55
CA VAL A 307 11.08 33.05 11.70
C VAL A 307 10.77 31.61 11.33
N ILE A 308 11.50 30.68 11.95
CA ILE A 308 11.13 29.28 11.90
C ILE A 308 10.05 29.03 12.96
N GLY A 309 8.85 28.76 12.52
CA GLY A 309 7.72 28.37 13.38
C GLY A 309 7.71 26.87 13.61
N ILE A 310 7.76 26.45 14.85
CA ILE A 310 7.76 25.04 15.24
C ILE A 310 6.42 24.70 15.88
N ALA A 311 5.65 23.81 15.27
CA ALA A 311 4.38 23.37 15.81
C ALA A 311 4.55 22.76 17.22
N PRO A 312 3.58 22.91 18.12
CA PRO A 312 3.64 22.33 19.45
C PRO A 312 3.91 20.82 19.46
N ASN A 313 3.40 20.09 18.46
CA ASN A 313 3.60 18.64 18.30
C ASN A 313 5.02 18.27 17.82
N ALA A 314 5.80 19.23 17.37
CA ALA A 314 7.19 19.04 16.90
C ALA A 314 8.20 19.82 17.77
N GLN A 315 7.86 20.10 19.01
CA GLN A 315 8.61 20.99 19.93
C GLN A 315 10.05 20.55 20.18
N SER A 316 10.33 19.25 20.04
CA SER A 316 11.71 18.72 20.15
C SER A 316 12.66 19.33 19.12
N ALA A 317 12.15 19.79 17.97
CA ALA A 317 12.95 20.43 16.92
C ALA A 317 13.54 21.79 17.35
N LEU A 318 12.94 22.44 18.36
CA LEU A 318 13.45 23.72 18.88
C LEU A 318 14.91 23.61 19.35
N ARG A 319 15.24 22.50 19.99
CA ARG A 319 16.59 22.24 20.53
C ARG A 319 17.63 22.10 19.41
N THR A 320 17.33 21.42 18.34
CA THR A 320 18.25 21.20 17.22
C THR A 320 18.37 22.42 16.31
N LEU A 321 17.24 23.07 16.00
CA LEU A 321 17.22 24.23 15.10
C LEU A 321 17.76 25.51 15.77
N SER A 322 17.59 25.70 17.08
CA SER A 322 18.11 26.84 17.80
C SER A 322 19.63 26.92 17.80
N LYS A 323 20.32 25.78 17.76
CA LYS A 323 21.78 25.68 17.67
C LYS A 323 22.33 26.21 16.35
N SER A 324 21.53 26.37 15.35
CA SER A 324 21.93 26.92 14.05
C SER A 324 22.11 28.45 14.06
N GLY A 325 21.71 29.10 15.13
CA GLY A 325 21.69 30.58 15.20
C GLY A 325 20.47 31.20 14.49
N LEU A 326 19.56 30.37 13.97
CA LEU A 326 18.34 30.84 13.36
C LEU A 326 17.29 31.18 14.42
N LYS A 327 16.49 32.21 14.15
CA LYS A 327 15.38 32.57 15.03
C LYS A 327 14.26 31.56 14.93
N CYS A 328 14.00 30.84 16.03
CA CYS A 328 12.96 29.83 16.15
C CYS A 328 11.94 30.23 17.22
N GLU A 329 10.69 29.93 17.00
CA GLU A 329 9.63 30.07 18.00
C GLU A 329 8.63 28.90 17.89
N VAL A 330 8.03 28.52 19.00
CA VAL A 330 6.91 27.58 19.02
C VAL A 330 5.65 28.32 18.61
N SER A 331 5.00 27.87 17.56
CA SER A 331 3.87 28.57 16.96
C SER A 331 3.00 27.57 16.19
N GLY A 332 1.70 27.84 16.11
CA GLY A 332 0.85 27.21 15.08
C GLY A 332 1.21 27.71 13.69
N PHE A 333 0.57 27.14 12.68
CA PHE A 333 0.80 27.56 11.29
C PHE A 333 0.40 29.03 11.07
N ARG A 334 1.31 29.80 10.45
CA ARG A 334 1.07 31.19 10.06
C ARG A 334 1.69 31.46 8.68
N GLN A 335 1.07 32.28 7.89
CA GLN A 335 1.55 32.64 6.55
C GLN A 335 2.81 33.51 6.52
N ASP A 336 3.11 34.21 7.61
CA ASP A 336 4.26 35.11 7.73
C ASP A 336 5.57 34.40 8.12
N LEU A 337 5.52 33.11 8.39
CA LEU A 337 6.71 32.34 8.71
C LEU A 337 7.67 32.21 7.53
N GLY A 338 8.95 32.07 7.81
CA GLY A 338 9.95 31.70 6.79
C GLY A 338 9.96 30.20 6.55
N VAL A 339 9.91 29.42 7.63
CA VAL A 339 9.87 27.97 7.62
C VAL A 339 8.84 27.50 8.65
N TYR A 340 8.08 26.46 8.32
CA TYR A 340 7.18 25.79 9.24
C TYR A 340 7.65 24.35 9.48
N VAL A 341 7.69 23.94 10.74
CA VAL A 341 8.11 22.60 11.19
C VAL A 341 6.93 21.93 11.89
N THR A 342 6.51 20.77 11.40
CA THR A 342 5.34 20.06 11.94
C THR A 342 5.49 18.55 11.83
N THR A 343 4.57 17.82 12.44
CA THR A 343 4.43 16.37 12.26
C THR A 343 3.42 16.03 11.17
N ALA A 344 3.46 14.79 10.68
CA ALA A 344 2.67 14.32 9.55
C ALA A 344 1.25 13.80 9.93
N TYR A 345 0.80 14.02 11.17
CA TYR A 345 -0.39 13.36 11.70
C TYR A 345 -1.69 14.16 11.56
N SER A 346 -1.62 15.37 11.02
CA SER A 346 -2.78 16.23 10.77
C SER A 346 -2.72 16.82 9.37
N ASP A 347 -3.90 16.98 8.75
CA ASP A 347 -4.11 17.66 7.47
C ASP A 347 -4.99 18.90 7.60
N ASP A 348 -5.19 19.42 8.83
CA ASP A 348 -6.12 20.51 9.11
C ASP A 348 -5.82 21.79 8.31
N HIS A 349 -4.56 22.04 7.97
CA HIS A 349 -4.12 23.20 7.19
C HIS A 349 -3.45 22.81 5.87
N ALA A 350 -3.85 21.67 5.29
CA ALA A 350 -3.18 21.12 4.11
C ALA A 350 -3.11 22.11 2.93
N ALA A 351 -4.22 22.72 2.57
CA ALA A 351 -4.27 23.68 1.46
C ALA A 351 -3.44 24.92 1.75
N GLU A 352 -3.54 25.47 2.96
CA GLU A 352 -2.80 26.67 3.37
C GLU A 352 -1.29 26.42 3.43
N ILE A 353 -0.88 25.23 3.91
CA ILE A 353 0.55 24.82 3.94
C ILE A 353 1.07 24.67 2.51
N GLN A 354 0.30 24.06 1.62
CA GLN A 354 0.69 23.91 0.22
C GLN A 354 0.86 25.27 -0.47
N ASP A 355 -0.04 26.20 -0.28
CA ASP A 355 0.08 27.56 -0.79
C ASP A 355 1.27 28.30 -0.17
N PHE A 356 1.49 28.14 1.12
CA PHE A 356 2.63 28.70 1.84
C PHE A 356 3.96 28.28 1.22
N VAL A 357 4.13 26.98 0.96
CA VAL A 357 5.35 26.46 0.33
C VAL A 357 5.45 26.92 -1.11
N ALA A 358 4.36 26.85 -1.88
CA ALA A 358 4.32 27.30 -3.27
C ALA A 358 4.76 28.76 -3.40
N GLU A 359 4.42 29.61 -2.45
CA GLU A 359 4.73 31.04 -2.44
C GLU A 359 6.04 31.37 -1.71
N GLY A 360 6.89 30.39 -1.42
CA GLY A 360 8.27 30.58 -0.97
C GLY A 360 8.57 30.10 0.46
N GLY A 361 7.59 29.65 1.22
CA GLY A 361 7.82 29.10 2.55
C GLY A 361 8.58 27.77 2.52
N GLY A 362 9.38 27.50 3.54
CA GLY A 362 10.01 26.20 3.76
C GLY A 362 9.13 25.32 4.63
N LEU A 363 9.15 24.02 4.39
CA LEU A 363 8.42 23.04 5.20
C LEU A 363 9.34 21.91 5.68
N VAL A 364 9.32 21.64 6.97
CA VAL A 364 9.84 20.38 7.54
C VAL A 364 8.63 19.60 8.08
N ILE A 365 8.49 18.36 7.63
CA ILE A 365 7.42 17.50 8.09
C ILE A 365 8.00 16.14 8.48
N GLY A 366 7.65 15.64 9.66
CA GLY A 366 8.15 14.39 10.19
C GLY A 366 7.04 13.50 10.72
N GLY A 367 7.16 12.21 10.45
CA GLY A 367 6.20 11.22 10.95
C GLY A 367 6.44 9.85 10.38
N HIS A 368 5.82 8.85 11.00
CA HIS A 368 5.85 7.47 10.53
C HIS A 368 4.43 6.97 10.29
N ALA A 369 4.22 6.36 9.14
CA ALA A 369 2.90 5.90 8.72
C ALA A 369 2.65 4.42 9.03
N TRP A 370 3.68 3.65 9.40
CA TRP A 370 3.54 2.21 9.61
C TRP A 370 2.58 1.85 10.77
N TYR A 371 2.63 2.60 11.86
CA TYR A 371 1.73 2.39 13.01
C TYR A 371 0.28 2.75 12.65
N TRP A 372 0.11 3.86 11.95
CA TRP A 372 -1.21 4.27 11.46
C TRP A 372 -1.81 3.20 10.53
N ALA A 373 -0.99 2.61 9.65
CA ALA A 373 -1.42 1.52 8.77
C ALA A 373 -1.94 0.30 9.55
N GLN A 374 -1.25 -0.05 10.64
CA GLN A 374 -1.66 -1.17 11.49
C GLN A 374 -2.96 -0.89 12.25
N THR A 375 -3.17 0.35 12.67
CA THR A 375 -4.32 0.75 13.50
C THR A 375 -5.53 1.20 12.69
N ASN A 376 -5.38 1.43 11.39
CA ASN A 376 -6.45 1.85 10.47
C ASN A 376 -6.65 0.83 9.36
N GLN A 377 -6.89 -0.42 9.73
CA GLN A 377 -7.14 -1.49 8.77
C GLN A 377 -8.32 -1.15 7.84
N GLY A 378 -8.15 -1.42 6.55
CA GLY A 378 -9.13 -1.09 5.52
C GLY A 378 -8.99 0.29 4.90
N LYS A 379 -8.09 1.15 5.43
CA LYS A 379 -7.72 2.42 4.81
C LYS A 379 -6.37 2.28 4.09
N ASN A 380 -6.17 3.09 3.06
CA ASN A 380 -4.94 3.10 2.27
C ASN A 380 -4.00 4.20 2.77
N VAL A 381 -2.79 3.82 3.17
CA VAL A 381 -1.77 4.75 3.71
C VAL A 381 -1.45 5.87 2.71
N VAL A 382 -1.23 5.52 1.46
CA VAL A 382 -0.81 6.47 0.42
C VAL A 382 -1.86 7.57 0.22
N LYS A 383 -3.13 7.21 0.26
CA LYS A 383 -4.26 8.11 0.03
C LYS A 383 -4.78 8.76 1.31
N ASP A 384 -4.86 8.00 2.40
CA ASP A 384 -5.66 8.38 3.58
C ASP A 384 -4.82 8.87 4.77
N PHE A 385 -3.52 8.56 4.81
CA PHE A 385 -2.65 9.07 5.88
C PHE A 385 -2.58 10.61 5.83
N PRO A 386 -2.85 11.31 6.94
CA PRO A 386 -3.00 12.78 6.91
C PRO A 386 -1.84 13.54 6.27
N GLY A 387 -0.59 13.20 6.63
CA GLY A 387 0.59 13.84 6.06
C GLY A 387 0.72 13.68 4.55
N ASN A 388 0.25 12.57 4.01
CA ASN A 388 0.29 12.31 2.58
C ASN A 388 -0.66 13.21 1.77
N ARG A 389 -1.71 13.72 2.39
CA ARG A 389 -2.60 14.71 1.76
C ARG A 389 -1.91 16.04 1.51
N ILE A 390 -0.86 16.33 2.28
CA ILE A 390 0.02 17.49 2.06
C ILE A 390 1.11 17.13 1.04
N LEU A 391 1.76 15.97 1.25
CA LEU A 391 3.01 15.58 0.59
C LEU A 391 2.85 15.06 -0.84
N ASN A 392 1.73 14.39 -1.15
CA ASN A 392 1.55 13.76 -2.46
C ASN A 392 1.70 14.74 -3.63
N LYS A 393 1.18 15.95 -3.48
CA LYS A 393 1.33 17.03 -4.47
C LYS A 393 2.77 17.50 -4.64
N MET A 394 3.60 17.29 -3.61
CA MET A 394 5.00 17.71 -3.57
C MET A 394 5.96 16.63 -4.10
N GLY A 395 5.43 15.51 -4.53
CA GLY A 395 6.24 14.41 -5.07
C GLY A 395 6.82 13.47 -4.02
N LEU A 396 6.30 13.50 -2.80
CA LEU A 396 6.74 12.69 -1.67
C LEU A 396 5.56 11.97 -1.02
N THR A 397 5.77 10.74 -0.56
CA THR A 397 4.72 9.96 0.12
C THR A 397 5.34 9.09 1.21
N LEU A 398 4.75 9.11 2.41
CA LEU A 398 5.11 8.18 3.48
C LEU A 398 4.38 6.84 3.25
N LEU A 399 5.14 5.76 3.31
CA LEU A 399 4.63 4.40 3.11
C LEU A 399 4.46 3.66 4.43
N GLY A 400 3.69 2.59 4.40
CA GLY A 400 3.48 1.71 5.56
C GLY A 400 4.63 0.73 5.84
N GLY A 401 5.59 0.60 4.94
CA GLY A 401 6.78 -0.22 5.13
C GLY A 401 7.70 0.37 6.21
N THR A 402 8.46 -0.51 6.88
CA THR A 402 9.34 -0.12 7.98
C THR A 402 10.82 -0.19 7.62
N ILE A 403 11.59 0.72 8.19
CA ILE A 403 13.06 0.74 8.14
C ILE A 403 13.56 0.65 9.59
N LYS A 404 14.46 -0.28 9.86
CA LYS A 404 15.13 -0.37 11.18
C LYS A 404 16.18 0.72 11.32
N GLY A 405 16.33 1.25 12.53
CA GLY A 405 17.39 2.16 12.87
C GLY A 405 18.79 1.55 12.68
N GLY A 406 19.77 2.39 12.60
CA GLY A 406 21.17 2.02 12.39
C GLY A 406 21.98 3.24 11.98
N VAL A 407 23.25 3.02 11.66
CA VAL A 407 24.13 4.07 11.16
C VAL A 407 24.24 3.92 9.65
N PHE A 408 23.84 4.97 8.93
CA PHE A 408 23.85 5.00 7.46
C PHE A 408 24.76 6.11 6.96
N LYS A 409 25.68 5.76 6.07
CA LYS A 409 26.53 6.75 5.42
C LYS A 409 25.70 7.67 4.53
N THR A 410 26.02 8.95 4.56
CA THR A 410 25.37 9.91 3.65
C THR A 410 25.82 9.66 2.21
N PRO A 411 24.93 9.87 1.23
CA PRO A 411 25.30 9.70 -0.16
C PRO A 411 26.33 10.74 -0.60
N GLU A 412 27.23 10.36 -1.50
CA GLU A 412 28.14 11.30 -2.14
C GLU A 412 27.35 12.15 -3.14
N PRO A 413 27.32 13.51 -3.03
CA PRO A 413 26.55 14.35 -3.91
C PRO A 413 26.85 14.15 -5.40
N SER A 414 28.12 13.94 -5.77
CA SER A 414 28.55 13.70 -7.16
C SER A 414 28.01 12.40 -7.75
N LYS A 415 27.61 11.44 -6.93
CA LYS A 415 27.03 10.16 -7.34
C LYS A 415 25.50 10.09 -7.19
N ALA A 416 24.85 11.21 -6.89
CA ALA A 416 23.41 11.25 -6.69
C ALA A 416 22.62 10.71 -7.90
N LYS A 417 23.13 10.91 -9.11
CA LYS A 417 22.54 10.40 -10.36
C LYS A 417 22.52 8.87 -10.46
N GLU A 418 23.38 8.19 -9.69
CA GLU A 418 23.48 6.72 -9.68
C GLU A 418 22.49 6.08 -8.71
N ASN A 419 21.90 6.87 -7.82
CA ASN A 419 20.92 6.38 -6.84
C ASN A 419 19.60 6.01 -7.50
N TYR A 420 18.91 5.04 -6.88
CA TYR A 420 17.57 4.66 -7.31
C TYR A 420 16.64 5.88 -7.27
N HIS A 421 15.89 6.08 -8.34
CA HIS A 421 14.75 6.98 -8.40
C HIS A 421 13.62 6.31 -9.19
N PHE A 422 12.42 6.36 -8.64
CA PHE A 422 11.23 5.72 -9.21
C PHE A 422 11.00 6.06 -10.69
N ARG A 423 11.04 7.34 -11.04
CA ARG A 423 10.80 7.80 -12.43
C ARG A 423 11.85 7.30 -13.40
N LYS A 424 13.11 7.40 -13.02
CA LYS A 424 14.23 6.96 -13.87
C LYS A 424 14.19 5.45 -14.10
N CYS A 425 14.00 4.68 -13.04
CA CYS A 425 13.93 3.23 -13.12
C CYS A 425 12.72 2.77 -13.95
N LEU A 426 11.56 3.41 -13.78
CA LEU A 426 10.38 3.11 -14.58
C LEU A 426 10.59 3.44 -16.07
N GLN A 427 11.22 4.57 -16.39
CA GLN A 427 11.53 4.92 -17.77
C GLN A 427 12.47 3.88 -18.42
N ASN A 428 13.50 3.48 -17.73
CA ASN A 428 14.44 2.47 -18.21
C ASN A 428 13.75 1.12 -18.42
N PHE A 429 12.89 0.73 -17.51
CA PHE A 429 12.11 -0.50 -17.65
C PHE A 429 11.10 -0.42 -18.80
N SER A 430 10.43 0.71 -18.97
CA SER A 430 9.54 0.94 -20.11
C SER A 430 10.27 0.83 -21.44
N ASP A 431 11.43 1.44 -21.55
CA ASP A 431 12.27 1.38 -22.76
C ASP A 431 12.77 -0.05 -23.02
N HIS A 432 13.09 -0.77 -21.95
CA HIS A 432 13.45 -2.19 -22.07
C HIS A 432 12.32 -3.03 -22.67
N VAL A 433 11.11 -2.86 -22.18
CA VAL A 433 9.94 -3.64 -22.64
C VAL A 433 9.46 -3.18 -24.02
N THR A 434 9.32 -1.88 -24.23
CA THR A 434 8.67 -1.33 -25.42
C THR A 434 9.63 -1.08 -26.59
N LYS A 435 10.92 -0.85 -26.33
CA LYS A 435 11.94 -0.52 -27.34
C LYS A 435 13.08 -1.55 -27.44
N GLY A 436 13.09 -2.55 -26.58
CA GLY A 436 14.12 -3.60 -26.56
C GLY A 436 15.49 -3.13 -26.04
N GLU A 437 15.56 -2.02 -25.34
CA GLU A 437 16.80 -1.52 -24.73
C GLU A 437 17.24 -2.42 -23.57
N LYS A 438 18.55 -2.58 -23.40
CA LYS A 438 19.10 -3.41 -22.33
C LYS A 438 19.01 -2.68 -20.98
N LEU A 439 18.54 -3.41 -19.94
CA LEU A 439 18.60 -2.92 -18.57
C LEU A 439 20.02 -2.98 -18.01
N SER A 440 20.39 -1.97 -17.22
CA SER A 440 21.61 -2.02 -16.42
C SER A 440 21.44 -3.05 -15.31
N LYS A 441 22.56 -3.50 -14.74
CA LYS A 441 22.53 -4.43 -13.60
C LYS A 441 21.80 -3.82 -12.40
N GLU A 442 22.04 -2.54 -12.13
CA GLU A 442 21.40 -1.80 -11.07
C GLU A 442 19.88 -1.71 -11.26
N ASP A 443 19.42 -1.45 -12.48
CA ASP A 443 17.99 -1.44 -12.79
C ASP A 443 17.35 -2.83 -12.60
N GLU A 444 18.03 -3.91 -12.98
CA GLU A 444 17.55 -5.28 -12.75
C GLU A 444 17.40 -5.59 -11.25
N GLU A 445 18.39 -5.19 -10.45
CA GLU A 445 18.36 -5.36 -8.99
C GLU A 445 17.23 -4.56 -8.32
N ASN A 446 16.82 -3.44 -8.91
CA ASN A 446 15.78 -2.56 -8.40
C ASN A 446 14.37 -2.87 -8.94
N LEU A 447 14.20 -3.85 -9.83
CA LEU A 447 12.88 -4.12 -10.42
C LEU A 447 11.81 -4.49 -9.39
N ARG A 448 12.17 -5.23 -8.34
CA ARG A 448 11.22 -5.58 -7.29
C ARG A 448 10.76 -4.35 -6.52
N LYS A 449 11.68 -3.47 -6.15
CA LYS A 449 11.37 -2.19 -5.53
C LYS A 449 10.52 -1.31 -6.45
N LEU A 450 10.86 -1.26 -7.73
CA LEU A 450 10.08 -0.52 -8.73
C LEU A 450 8.64 -1.02 -8.80
N GLY A 451 8.43 -2.34 -8.78
CA GLY A 451 7.08 -2.93 -8.80
C GLY A 451 6.24 -2.49 -7.60
N GLN A 452 6.83 -2.52 -6.41
CA GLN A 452 6.17 -2.06 -5.19
C GLN A 452 5.87 -0.56 -5.23
N ASP A 453 6.81 0.24 -5.72
CA ASP A 453 6.65 1.69 -5.84
C ASP A 453 5.58 2.06 -6.88
N CYS A 454 5.51 1.36 -8.01
CA CYS A 454 4.43 1.52 -9.00
C CYS A 454 3.05 1.21 -8.38
N SER A 455 2.94 0.11 -7.65
CA SER A 455 1.71 -0.27 -6.97
C SER A 455 1.28 0.81 -5.96
N ASN A 456 2.20 1.27 -5.12
CA ASN A 456 1.94 2.35 -4.17
C ASN A 456 1.54 3.65 -4.87
N PHE A 457 2.21 4.02 -5.94
CA PHE A 457 1.89 5.23 -6.71
C PHE A 457 0.45 5.17 -7.27
N LEU A 458 0.04 4.04 -7.82
CA LEU A 458 -1.31 3.89 -8.38
C LEU A 458 -2.41 3.99 -7.31
N HIS A 459 -2.10 3.71 -6.05
CA HIS A 459 -3.04 3.87 -4.94
C HIS A 459 -3.32 5.34 -4.57
N MET A 460 -2.55 6.31 -5.08
CA MET A 460 -2.86 7.74 -4.89
C MET A 460 -4.21 8.13 -5.48
N ASN A 461 -4.68 7.40 -6.49
CA ASN A 461 -5.98 7.58 -7.13
C ASN A 461 -6.25 9.03 -7.56
N SER A 462 -5.24 9.70 -8.12
CA SER A 462 -5.30 11.09 -8.56
C SER A 462 -5.66 11.18 -10.04
N ARG A 463 -6.89 10.85 -10.40
CA ARG A 463 -7.37 10.84 -11.79
C ARG A 463 -7.21 12.19 -12.49
N ASP A 464 -7.28 13.27 -11.73
CA ASP A 464 -7.14 14.65 -12.24
C ASP A 464 -5.68 15.12 -12.32
N CYS A 465 -4.72 14.25 -12.05
CA CYS A 465 -3.31 14.55 -12.12
C CYS A 465 -2.69 13.97 -13.39
N CYS A 466 -2.15 14.82 -14.23
CA CYS A 466 -1.50 14.41 -15.48
C CYS A 466 -0.34 13.43 -15.24
N SER A 467 0.45 13.63 -14.19
CA SER A 467 1.54 12.72 -13.82
C SER A 467 1.04 11.30 -13.51
N TYR A 468 -0.07 11.20 -12.78
CA TYR A 468 -0.69 9.91 -12.50
C TYR A 468 -1.15 9.21 -13.80
N SER A 469 -1.85 9.94 -14.66
CA SER A 469 -2.33 9.40 -15.94
C SER A 469 -1.19 8.94 -16.84
N GLN A 470 -0.05 9.62 -16.82
CA GLN A 470 1.12 9.25 -17.60
C GLN A 470 1.82 8.00 -17.09
N VAL A 471 1.96 7.84 -15.77
CA VAL A 471 2.48 6.60 -15.17
C VAL A 471 1.57 5.43 -15.50
N LEU A 472 0.27 5.62 -15.35
CA LEU A 472 -0.72 4.60 -15.69
C LEU A 472 -0.66 4.20 -17.17
N SER A 473 -0.58 5.19 -18.07
CA SER A 473 -0.45 4.96 -19.51
C SER A 473 0.83 4.20 -19.86
N ASN A 474 1.94 4.56 -19.21
CA ASN A 474 3.24 3.91 -19.39
C ASN A 474 3.19 2.44 -18.95
N LEU A 475 2.64 2.18 -17.77
CA LEU A 475 2.46 0.81 -17.26
C LEU A 475 1.48 0.00 -18.12
N THR A 476 0.43 0.63 -18.62
CA THR A 476 -0.51 0.00 -19.56
C THR A 476 0.20 -0.42 -20.85
N ALA A 477 1.03 0.43 -21.42
CA ALA A 477 1.83 0.11 -22.59
C ALA A 477 2.80 -1.05 -22.34
N ILE A 478 3.44 -1.07 -21.18
CA ILE A 478 4.31 -2.17 -20.76
C ILE A 478 3.53 -3.50 -20.74
N LEU A 479 2.36 -3.51 -20.10
CA LEU A 479 1.54 -4.72 -20.01
C LEU A 479 0.95 -5.17 -21.34
N LYS A 480 0.57 -4.25 -22.21
CA LYS A 480 0.09 -4.57 -23.55
C LYS A 480 1.19 -5.20 -24.42
N THR A 481 2.43 -4.78 -24.24
CA THR A 481 3.59 -5.28 -24.99
C THR A 481 4.08 -6.62 -24.44
N SER A 482 4.26 -6.75 -23.14
CA SER A 482 4.80 -7.95 -22.51
C SER A 482 3.74 -9.00 -22.18
N GLY A 483 2.50 -8.57 -21.86
CA GLY A 483 1.51 -9.39 -21.19
C GLY A 483 1.92 -9.72 -19.74
N LEU A 484 1.09 -10.51 -19.06
CA LEU A 484 1.48 -11.09 -17.77
C LEU A 484 2.12 -12.46 -17.98
N PRO A 485 3.11 -12.83 -17.17
CA PRO A 485 3.62 -14.19 -17.17
C PRO A 485 2.51 -15.15 -16.76
N GLN A 486 2.34 -16.24 -17.52
CA GLN A 486 1.36 -17.28 -17.23
C GLN A 486 1.96 -18.25 -16.22
N VAL A 487 1.74 -17.96 -14.94
CA VAL A 487 2.33 -18.70 -13.84
C VAL A 487 1.40 -19.78 -13.30
N CYS A 488 2.00 -20.89 -12.88
CA CYS A 488 1.34 -22.00 -12.19
C CYS A 488 2.38 -22.72 -11.32
N GLU A 489 1.97 -23.76 -10.65
CA GLU A 489 2.87 -24.53 -9.75
C GLU A 489 4.10 -25.09 -10.47
N SER A 490 3.93 -25.59 -11.71
CA SER A 490 5.01 -26.15 -12.52
C SER A 490 5.84 -25.07 -13.25
N ARG A 491 5.33 -23.85 -13.38
CA ARG A 491 5.98 -22.73 -14.05
C ARG A 491 5.85 -21.46 -13.20
N PRO A 492 6.52 -21.39 -12.04
CA PRO A 492 6.47 -20.21 -11.20
C PRO A 492 7.24 -19.05 -11.79
N ALA A 493 6.88 -17.83 -11.41
CA ALA A 493 7.62 -16.62 -11.71
C ALA A 493 8.83 -16.50 -10.76
N LYS A 494 10.04 -16.51 -11.33
CA LYS A 494 11.31 -16.44 -10.58
C LYS A 494 12.11 -15.20 -10.90
N SER A 495 11.90 -14.58 -12.06
CA SER A 495 12.64 -13.39 -12.48
C SER A 495 12.07 -12.14 -11.81
N PRO A 496 12.92 -11.14 -11.51
CA PRO A 496 12.44 -9.85 -11.00
C PRO A 496 11.47 -9.16 -11.96
N LYS A 497 11.66 -9.29 -13.26
CA LYS A 497 10.76 -8.74 -14.29
C LYS A 497 9.35 -9.35 -14.18
N ASP A 498 9.26 -10.68 -14.13
CA ASP A 498 7.96 -11.36 -14.01
C ASP A 498 7.27 -11.03 -12.68
N HIS A 499 8.06 -10.94 -11.61
CA HIS A 499 7.55 -10.52 -10.29
C HIS A 499 6.96 -9.11 -10.34
N LEU A 500 7.65 -8.17 -11.00
CA LEU A 500 7.16 -6.80 -11.19
C LEU A 500 5.85 -6.80 -11.96
N LEU A 501 5.78 -7.48 -13.10
CA LEU A 501 4.58 -7.54 -13.94
C LEU A 501 3.37 -8.09 -13.19
N LEU A 502 3.54 -9.16 -12.43
CA LEU A 502 2.47 -9.73 -11.59
C LEU A 502 2.05 -8.79 -10.45
N THR A 503 3.00 -8.03 -9.91
CA THR A 503 2.71 -7.06 -8.83
C THR A 503 1.86 -5.91 -9.34
N VAL A 504 2.20 -5.34 -10.49
CA VAL A 504 1.51 -4.15 -11.02
C VAL A 504 0.26 -4.48 -11.84
N GLY A 505 0.14 -5.69 -12.36
CA GLY A 505 -0.95 -6.06 -13.26
C GLY A 505 -2.35 -5.80 -12.70
N THR A 506 -2.59 -6.19 -11.46
CA THR A 506 -3.86 -5.96 -10.77
C THR A 506 -4.15 -4.47 -10.59
N ASP A 507 -3.18 -3.70 -10.12
CA ASP A 507 -3.35 -2.28 -9.85
C ASP A 507 -3.57 -1.47 -11.13
N VAL A 508 -2.86 -1.81 -12.21
CA VAL A 508 -3.07 -1.19 -13.53
C VAL A 508 -4.46 -1.51 -14.07
N TYR A 509 -4.88 -2.76 -13.97
CA TYR A 509 -6.23 -3.16 -14.38
C TYR A 509 -7.31 -2.38 -13.63
N LYS A 510 -7.18 -2.24 -12.32
CA LYS A 510 -8.12 -1.50 -11.46
C LYS A 510 -8.14 -0.01 -11.78
N ALA A 511 -6.99 0.59 -12.07
CA ALA A 511 -6.85 2.01 -12.35
C ALA A 511 -7.17 2.38 -13.80
N SER A 512 -7.17 1.41 -14.71
CA SER A 512 -7.36 1.63 -16.15
C SER A 512 -8.74 2.26 -16.45
N PRO A 513 -8.81 3.29 -17.29
CA PRO A 513 -10.09 3.82 -17.77
C PRO A 513 -10.83 2.84 -18.70
N ASP A 514 -10.11 1.93 -19.35
CA ASP A 514 -10.68 0.88 -20.21
C ASP A 514 -10.09 -0.49 -19.85
N PRO A 515 -10.52 -1.08 -18.73
CA PRO A 515 -10.00 -2.37 -18.28
C PRO A 515 -10.36 -3.51 -19.24
N ASP A 516 -11.47 -3.41 -19.98
CA ASP A 516 -11.90 -4.45 -20.92
C ASP A 516 -10.94 -4.58 -22.11
N ALA A 517 -10.38 -3.47 -22.58
CA ALA A 517 -9.36 -3.48 -23.63
C ALA A 517 -8.03 -4.08 -23.13
N LEU A 518 -7.74 -3.95 -21.85
CA LEU A 518 -6.51 -4.47 -21.23
C LEU A 518 -6.62 -5.97 -20.91
N LEU A 519 -7.80 -6.45 -20.58
CA LEU A 519 -8.02 -7.80 -20.08
C LEU A 519 -7.42 -8.91 -20.96
N PRO A 520 -7.58 -8.92 -22.31
CA PRO A 520 -7.00 -9.96 -23.16
C PRO A 520 -5.49 -10.06 -23.10
N HIS A 521 -4.80 -8.97 -22.75
CA HIS A 521 -3.35 -8.94 -22.57
C HIS A 521 -2.91 -9.51 -21.22
N LEU A 522 -3.80 -9.47 -20.23
CA LEU A 522 -3.51 -9.94 -18.86
C LEU A 522 -3.92 -11.40 -18.64
N ILE A 523 -5.10 -11.79 -19.13
CA ILE A 523 -5.66 -13.15 -19.00
C ILE A 523 -5.84 -13.73 -20.40
N LYS A 524 -4.94 -14.63 -20.79
CA LYS A 524 -4.89 -15.16 -22.16
C LYS A 524 -5.84 -16.33 -22.39
N ASN A 525 -6.04 -17.18 -21.39
CA ASN A 525 -6.88 -18.37 -21.48
C ASN A 525 -8.06 -18.26 -20.51
N ASN A 526 -9.00 -17.38 -20.82
CA ASN A 526 -10.19 -17.18 -20.01
C ASN A 526 -11.33 -18.04 -20.56
N PRO A 527 -11.65 -19.19 -19.94
CA PRO A 527 -12.71 -20.04 -20.45
C PRO A 527 -14.07 -19.37 -20.31
N SER A 528 -14.93 -19.54 -21.33
CA SER A 528 -16.31 -19.12 -21.26
C SER A 528 -17.12 -20.17 -20.47
N LEU A 529 -17.44 -19.87 -19.22
CA LEU A 529 -18.23 -20.74 -18.36
C LEU A 529 -19.71 -20.39 -18.43
N GLN A 530 -20.57 -21.40 -18.30
CA GLN A 530 -22.01 -21.21 -18.26
C GLN A 530 -22.40 -20.34 -17.05
N VAL A 531 -23.29 -19.38 -17.26
CA VAL A 531 -23.72 -18.41 -16.26
C VAL A 531 -25.17 -18.59 -15.85
N VAL A 532 -25.53 -18.06 -14.68
CA VAL A 532 -26.88 -17.86 -14.22
C VAL A 532 -27.16 -16.36 -14.14
N HIS A 533 -28.42 -15.99 -14.34
CA HIS A 533 -28.88 -14.60 -14.35
C HIS A 533 -29.84 -14.33 -13.19
N ASN A 534 -29.73 -13.15 -12.60
CA ASN A 534 -30.61 -12.66 -11.53
C ASN A 534 -30.82 -13.70 -10.42
N HIS A 535 -29.71 -14.27 -9.99
CA HIS A 535 -29.68 -15.29 -8.94
C HIS A 535 -29.90 -14.67 -7.55
N GLU A 536 -30.94 -15.18 -6.87
CA GLU A 536 -31.26 -14.69 -5.52
C GLU A 536 -30.56 -15.51 -4.45
N VAL A 537 -30.00 -14.81 -3.48
CA VAL A 537 -29.32 -15.39 -2.29
C VAL A 537 -29.97 -14.80 -1.05
N VAL A 538 -30.41 -15.67 -0.15
CA VAL A 538 -30.93 -15.23 1.16
C VAL A 538 -29.82 -15.35 2.21
N VAL A 539 -29.56 -14.28 2.94
CA VAL A 539 -28.48 -14.18 3.90
C VAL A 539 -29.02 -14.02 5.31
N ASN A 540 -28.57 -14.89 6.21
CA ASN A 540 -28.84 -14.84 7.64
C ASN A 540 -27.51 -14.80 8.39
N VAL A 541 -27.30 -13.80 9.23
CA VAL A 541 -26.07 -13.65 10.00
C VAL A 541 -26.36 -13.27 11.45
N ASP A 542 -25.46 -13.73 12.33
CA ASP A 542 -25.39 -13.30 13.73
C ASP A 542 -23.92 -13.33 14.13
N THR A 543 -23.23 -12.20 13.89
CA THR A 543 -21.79 -12.10 14.08
C THR A 543 -21.44 -11.70 15.52
N ALA A 544 -20.36 -12.28 16.02
CA ALA A 544 -19.76 -11.90 17.31
C ALA A 544 -18.71 -10.79 17.15
N GLY A 545 -17.53 -10.95 17.73
CA GLY A 545 -16.47 -9.95 17.74
C GLY A 545 -15.66 -9.81 16.44
N GLY A 546 -15.90 -10.67 15.44
CA GLY A 546 -15.19 -10.65 14.17
C GLY A 546 -16.12 -10.58 12.96
N GLU A 547 -15.59 -10.13 11.83
CA GLU A 547 -16.33 -10.19 10.56
C GLU A 547 -16.57 -11.63 10.12
N GLU A 548 -17.62 -11.87 9.35
CA GLU A 548 -17.97 -13.19 8.85
C GLU A 548 -18.24 -13.15 7.35
N TRP A 549 -17.63 -14.09 6.63
CA TRP A 549 -17.88 -14.28 5.19
C TRP A 549 -19.11 -15.16 4.99
N VAL A 550 -20.05 -14.68 4.22
CA VAL A 550 -21.24 -15.43 3.86
C VAL A 550 -21.08 -15.94 2.43
N SER A 551 -21.06 -17.27 2.30
CA SER A 551 -20.93 -17.93 1.01
C SER A 551 -22.20 -17.76 0.17
N THR A 552 -22.05 -17.49 -1.12
CA THR A 552 -23.16 -17.34 -2.06
C THR A 552 -23.36 -18.53 -2.98
N GLY A 553 -22.35 -19.38 -3.12
CA GLY A 553 -22.36 -20.46 -4.14
C GLY A 553 -22.17 -19.95 -5.55
N LEU A 554 -21.68 -18.72 -5.74
CA LEU A 554 -21.49 -18.08 -7.03
C LEU A 554 -20.03 -17.66 -7.20
N TYR A 555 -19.61 -17.63 -8.47
CA TYR A 555 -18.25 -17.34 -8.88
C TYR A 555 -18.25 -16.32 -10.01
N LEU A 556 -17.24 -15.45 -10.04
CA LEU A 556 -16.96 -14.58 -11.19
C LEU A 556 -15.72 -15.08 -11.92
N SER A 557 -15.82 -15.24 -13.24
CA SER A 557 -14.65 -15.52 -14.08
C SER A 557 -13.69 -14.33 -14.07
N PRO A 558 -12.39 -14.54 -14.36
CA PRO A 558 -11.44 -13.45 -14.44
C PRO A 558 -11.93 -12.28 -15.30
N GLY A 559 -12.00 -11.09 -14.73
CA GLY A 559 -12.44 -9.86 -15.38
C GLY A 559 -13.96 -9.73 -15.58
N MET A 560 -14.75 -10.71 -15.21
CA MET A 560 -16.21 -10.63 -15.29
C MET A 560 -16.76 -9.61 -14.31
N ARG A 561 -17.60 -8.71 -14.78
CA ARG A 561 -18.30 -7.72 -13.97
C ARG A 561 -19.74 -8.13 -13.75
N THR A 562 -20.26 -7.87 -12.56
CA THR A 562 -21.66 -8.09 -12.24
C THR A 562 -22.19 -6.98 -11.35
N PHE A 563 -23.50 -6.76 -11.41
CA PHE A 563 -24.18 -5.92 -10.43
C PHE A 563 -24.83 -6.79 -9.36
N MET A 564 -24.75 -6.31 -8.12
CA MET A 564 -25.42 -6.92 -6.98
C MET A 564 -26.47 -5.94 -6.45
N ALA A 565 -27.71 -6.38 -6.37
CA ALA A 565 -28.79 -5.65 -5.72
C ALA A 565 -28.79 -6.00 -4.24
N LEU A 566 -28.55 -5.03 -3.40
CA LEU A 566 -28.35 -5.19 -1.96
C LEU A 566 -29.45 -4.45 -1.18
N PRO A 567 -29.91 -4.98 -0.02
CA PRO A 567 -30.90 -4.30 0.80
C PRO A 567 -30.39 -2.95 1.31
N GLU A 568 -31.27 -1.94 1.32
CA GLU A 568 -30.94 -0.60 1.83
C GLU A 568 -30.42 -0.61 3.28
N LYS A 569 -30.91 -1.51 4.11
CA LYS A 569 -30.53 -1.60 5.53
C LYS A 569 -29.08 -1.98 5.78
N ILE A 570 -28.35 -2.50 4.79
CA ILE A 570 -26.93 -2.80 4.91
C ILE A 570 -26.04 -1.77 4.22
N VAL A 571 -26.63 -0.84 3.48
CA VAL A 571 -25.87 0.22 2.78
C VAL A 571 -25.24 1.17 3.78
N LYS A 572 -23.93 1.43 3.65
CA LYS A 572 -23.13 2.28 4.55
C LYS A 572 -23.13 1.83 6.01
N LYS A 573 -23.29 0.53 6.24
CA LYS A 573 -23.30 -0.09 7.58
C LYS A 573 -22.07 -0.98 7.84
N GLY A 574 -21.01 -0.80 7.08
CA GLY A 574 -19.76 -1.56 7.25
C GLY A 574 -19.74 -2.91 6.55
N TRP A 575 -20.78 -3.27 5.81
CA TRP A 575 -20.78 -4.48 4.99
C TRP A 575 -19.87 -4.31 3.77
N LYS A 576 -19.33 -5.43 3.29
CA LYS A 576 -18.46 -5.49 2.10
C LYS A 576 -18.87 -6.66 1.21
N ILE A 577 -18.53 -6.56 -0.06
CA ILE A 577 -18.53 -7.68 -0.99
C ILE A 577 -17.09 -8.09 -1.23
N GLN A 578 -16.81 -9.39 -1.16
CA GLN A 578 -15.49 -9.95 -1.42
C GLN A 578 -15.56 -10.88 -2.61
N ILE A 579 -14.66 -10.69 -3.56
CA ILE A 579 -14.49 -11.56 -4.72
C ILE A 579 -13.13 -12.26 -4.59
N GLY A 580 -13.18 -13.56 -4.35
CA GLY A 580 -12.00 -14.39 -4.10
C GLY A 580 -11.78 -14.70 -2.63
N CYS A 581 -11.38 -15.94 -2.35
CA CYS A 581 -11.16 -16.46 -1.00
C CYS A 581 -9.69 -16.60 -0.64
N GLN A 582 -8.79 -16.57 -1.62
CA GLN A 582 -7.34 -16.65 -1.41
C GLN A 582 -6.81 -15.27 -1.02
N THR A 583 -6.94 -14.95 0.27
CA THR A 583 -6.68 -13.62 0.80
C THR A 583 -5.23 -13.37 1.22
N ASP A 584 -4.39 -14.39 1.18
CA ASP A 584 -2.97 -14.21 1.49
C ASP A 584 -2.28 -13.31 0.48
N ARG A 585 -1.59 -12.30 1.00
CA ARG A 585 -0.69 -11.47 0.20
C ARG A 585 0.68 -12.12 0.17
N LEU A 586 1.15 -12.51 -1.01
CA LEU A 586 2.44 -13.17 -1.17
C LEU A 586 3.58 -12.15 -1.22
N ASN A 587 4.64 -12.44 -0.47
CA ASN A 587 5.88 -11.66 -0.46
C ASN A 587 7.10 -12.55 -0.76
N SER A 588 6.91 -13.60 -1.54
CA SER A 588 7.95 -14.53 -1.92
C SER A 588 8.68 -14.06 -3.19
N ASP A 589 9.96 -14.42 -3.32
CA ASP A 589 10.72 -14.19 -4.55
C ASP A 589 10.24 -15.08 -5.70
N VAL A 590 9.63 -16.21 -5.37
CA VAL A 590 9.05 -17.16 -6.32
C VAL A 590 7.54 -17.11 -6.19
N LEU A 591 6.84 -16.81 -7.29
CA LEU A 591 5.39 -16.69 -7.31
C LEU A 591 4.76 -17.77 -8.19
N LYS A 592 3.83 -18.49 -7.62
CA LYS A 592 2.98 -19.48 -8.33
C LYS A 592 1.63 -18.88 -8.71
N ARG A 593 1.31 -17.72 -8.21
CA ARG A 593 0.19 -16.84 -8.57
C ARG A 593 0.56 -15.39 -8.28
N ALA A 594 -0.30 -14.46 -8.73
CA ALA A 594 -0.11 -13.04 -8.39
C ALA A 594 -0.11 -12.81 -6.86
N PRO A 595 0.60 -11.79 -6.37
CA PRO A 595 0.68 -11.51 -4.93
C PRO A 595 -0.67 -11.30 -4.25
N CYS A 596 -1.62 -10.63 -4.93
CA CYS A 596 -2.97 -10.36 -4.43
C CYS A 596 -3.99 -10.80 -5.47
N VAL A 597 -4.90 -11.71 -5.10
CA VAL A 597 -5.91 -12.27 -6.01
C VAL A 597 -7.34 -12.12 -5.49
N SER A 598 -7.55 -11.44 -4.38
CA SER A 598 -8.87 -11.13 -3.84
C SER A 598 -9.15 -9.64 -3.86
N GLU A 599 -10.43 -9.27 -3.98
CA GLU A 599 -10.88 -7.88 -3.99
C GLU A 599 -12.01 -7.69 -3.00
N ARG A 600 -12.07 -6.50 -2.38
CA ARG A 600 -13.18 -6.10 -1.51
C ARG A 600 -13.79 -4.79 -1.97
N PHE A 601 -15.11 -4.70 -1.87
CA PHE A 601 -15.89 -3.51 -2.22
C PHE A 601 -16.75 -3.13 -1.02
N PRO A 602 -16.67 -1.89 -0.51
CA PRO A 602 -17.59 -1.44 0.53
C PRO A 602 -19.01 -1.35 -0.05
N VAL A 603 -20.00 -1.72 0.73
CA VAL A 603 -21.41 -1.61 0.33
C VAL A 603 -21.85 -0.17 0.55
N ASP A 604 -21.63 0.68 -0.44
CA ASP A 604 -21.96 2.12 -0.41
C ASP A 604 -23.30 2.42 -1.08
N SER A 605 -23.83 1.48 -1.85
CA SER A 605 -25.03 1.65 -2.68
C SER A 605 -25.82 0.35 -2.71
N ALA A 606 -27.13 0.46 -2.88
CA ALA A 606 -28.03 -0.68 -3.05
C ALA A 606 -27.78 -1.43 -4.38
N MET A 607 -27.21 -0.79 -5.36
CA MET A 607 -26.79 -1.40 -6.62
C MET A 607 -25.28 -1.24 -6.77
N LEU A 608 -24.56 -2.33 -6.57
CA LEU A 608 -23.09 -2.32 -6.52
C LEU A 608 -22.51 -3.16 -7.65
N GLN A 609 -21.59 -2.57 -8.43
CA GLN A 609 -20.82 -3.30 -9.43
C GLN A 609 -19.57 -3.87 -8.81
N VAL A 610 -19.32 -5.17 -9.01
CA VAL A 610 -18.15 -5.88 -8.48
C VAL A 610 -17.46 -6.69 -9.56
N TRP A 611 -16.15 -6.86 -9.42
CA TRP A 611 -15.32 -7.62 -10.37
C TRP A 611 -13.99 -8.02 -9.70
N ASN A 612 -13.24 -8.88 -10.35
CA ASN A 612 -11.86 -9.19 -9.97
C ASN A 612 -11.09 -9.65 -11.22
N LEU A 613 -9.93 -9.07 -11.46
CA LEU A 613 -9.06 -9.50 -12.57
C LEU A 613 -8.81 -11.02 -12.56
N TRP A 614 -8.65 -11.61 -11.36
CA TRP A 614 -8.30 -13.01 -11.17
C TRP A 614 -9.53 -13.92 -11.02
N GLY A 615 -10.73 -13.33 -11.01
CA GLY A 615 -11.94 -14.03 -10.68
C GLY A 615 -12.04 -14.42 -9.21
N GLY A 616 -13.04 -15.19 -8.85
CA GLY A 616 -13.19 -15.69 -7.49
C GLY A 616 -14.63 -15.92 -7.07
N LEU A 617 -14.79 -16.67 -5.98
CA LEU A 617 -16.08 -16.85 -5.33
C LEU A 617 -16.58 -15.55 -4.74
N ILE A 618 -17.88 -15.33 -4.77
CA ILE A 618 -18.54 -14.14 -4.25
C ILE A 618 -18.95 -14.34 -2.80
N TYR A 619 -18.57 -13.42 -1.94
CA TYR A 619 -18.93 -13.41 -0.51
C TYR A 619 -19.56 -12.08 -0.12
N LEU A 620 -20.56 -12.13 0.76
CA LEU A 620 -20.91 -10.96 1.59
C LEU A 620 -20.09 -11.03 2.86
N VAL A 621 -19.48 -9.91 3.25
CA VAL A 621 -18.73 -9.83 4.49
C VAL A 621 -19.53 -8.99 5.48
N ALA A 622 -20.06 -9.66 6.51
CA ALA A 622 -20.82 -9.02 7.58
C ALA A 622 -19.87 -8.43 8.62
N PRO A 623 -20.11 -7.19 9.09
CA PRO A 623 -19.30 -6.59 10.13
C PRO A 623 -19.52 -7.27 11.50
N PRO A 624 -18.62 -7.06 12.48
CA PRO A 624 -18.81 -7.59 13.83
C PRO A 624 -20.11 -7.10 14.48
N LYS A 625 -20.64 -7.88 15.41
CA LYS A 625 -21.82 -7.56 16.26
C LYS A 625 -23.05 -7.16 15.42
N THR A 626 -23.28 -7.91 14.35
CA THR A 626 -24.38 -7.67 13.41
C THR A 626 -25.30 -8.88 13.38
N LYS A 627 -26.60 -8.61 13.53
CA LYS A 627 -27.65 -9.65 13.41
C LYS A 627 -28.64 -9.22 12.35
N GLU A 628 -28.75 -10.02 11.28
CA GLU A 628 -29.71 -9.83 10.18
C GLU A 628 -30.28 -11.16 9.74
N GLU A 629 -31.58 -11.18 9.47
CA GLU A 629 -32.30 -12.36 8.98
C GLU A 629 -33.04 -12.03 7.70
N GLY A 630 -33.03 -12.95 6.75
CA GLY A 630 -33.80 -12.84 5.52
C GLY A 630 -33.34 -11.73 4.58
N LEU A 631 -32.07 -11.38 4.58
CA LEU A 631 -31.52 -10.43 3.62
C LEU A 631 -31.56 -11.02 2.21
N GLU A 632 -32.29 -10.37 1.31
CA GLU A 632 -32.39 -10.78 -0.07
C GLU A 632 -31.37 -10.03 -0.93
N VAL A 633 -30.46 -10.79 -1.56
CA VAL A 633 -29.41 -10.28 -2.43
C VAL A 633 -29.59 -10.90 -3.80
N THR A 634 -29.58 -10.07 -4.84
CA THR A 634 -29.67 -10.55 -6.23
C THR A 634 -28.36 -10.27 -6.95
N VAL A 635 -27.80 -11.29 -7.58
CA VAL A 635 -26.59 -11.18 -8.42
C VAL A 635 -27.04 -11.26 -9.88
N GLU A 636 -26.75 -10.21 -10.66
CA GLU A 636 -27.21 -10.08 -12.05
C GLU A 636 -26.70 -11.22 -12.94
N ILE A 637 -25.40 -11.48 -12.90
CA ILE A 637 -24.77 -12.54 -13.68
C ILE A 637 -23.61 -13.14 -12.87
N ALA A 638 -23.54 -14.45 -12.84
CA ALA A 638 -22.46 -15.17 -12.16
C ALA A 638 -22.37 -16.60 -12.66
N VAL A 639 -21.27 -17.26 -12.37
CA VAL A 639 -21.05 -18.68 -12.65
C VAL A 639 -21.45 -19.48 -11.41
N PRO A 640 -22.32 -20.49 -11.52
CA PRO A 640 -22.66 -21.33 -10.37
C PRO A 640 -21.47 -22.18 -9.93
N ALA A 641 -21.30 -22.33 -8.63
CA ALA A 641 -20.28 -23.16 -8.02
C ALA A 641 -20.86 -24.42 -7.40
N PRO A 642 -20.10 -25.53 -7.35
CA PRO A 642 -20.46 -26.64 -6.50
C PRO A 642 -20.53 -26.15 -5.04
N TYR A 643 -21.73 -26.06 -4.51
CA TYR A 643 -21.95 -25.55 -3.15
C TYR A 643 -22.93 -26.49 -2.42
N TYR A 644 -22.43 -27.10 -1.34
CA TYR A 644 -23.21 -27.92 -0.45
C TYR A 644 -23.38 -27.24 0.90
N LYS A 645 -24.63 -27.14 1.36
CA LYS A 645 -24.93 -26.64 2.69
C LYS A 645 -25.67 -27.72 3.49
N SER A 646 -25.06 -28.15 4.58
CA SER A 646 -25.59 -29.17 5.47
C SER A 646 -26.95 -28.79 6.01
N GLY A 647 -27.91 -29.73 5.93
CA GLY A 647 -29.29 -29.50 6.38
C GLY A 647 -30.15 -28.68 5.42
N VAL A 648 -29.61 -28.19 4.32
CA VAL A 648 -30.31 -27.37 3.30
C VAL A 648 -30.27 -28.07 1.93
N THR A 649 -29.07 -28.43 1.47
CA THR A 649 -28.89 -29.07 0.17
C THR A 649 -29.31 -30.54 0.23
N THR A 650 -30.25 -30.93 -0.63
CA THR A 650 -30.70 -32.34 -0.75
C THR A 650 -29.73 -33.15 -1.57
N ALA A 651 -29.79 -34.50 -1.47
CA ALA A 651 -29.00 -35.39 -2.29
C ALA A 651 -29.25 -35.20 -3.79
N ALA A 652 -30.52 -34.97 -4.19
CA ALA A 652 -30.89 -34.70 -5.56
C ALA A 652 -30.30 -33.35 -6.07
N GLU A 653 -30.36 -32.30 -5.26
CA GLU A 653 -29.72 -31.02 -5.59
C GLU A 653 -28.22 -31.14 -5.72
N TRP A 654 -27.57 -31.85 -4.83
CA TRP A 654 -26.10 -32.04 -4.85
C TRP A 654 -25.66 -32.80 -6.10
N SER A 655 -26.41 -33.79 -6.56
CA SER A 655 -26.08 -34.54 -7.78
C SER A 655 -25.93 -33.62 -9.00
N VAL A 656 -26.66 -32.51 -9.03
CA VAL A 656 -26.56 -31.44 -10.05
C VAL A 656 -25.48 -30.41 -9.68
N LEU A 657 -25.51 -29.88 -8.47
CA LEU A 657 -24.60 -28.82 -8.02
C LEU A 657 -23.12 -29.21 -8.09
N ARG A 658 -22.79 -30.48 -7.83
CA ARG A 658 -21.39 -30.93 -7.90
C ARG A 658 -20.79 -30.85 -9.31
N THR A 659 -21.60 -30.71 -10.34
CA THR A 659 -21.19 -30.55 -11.74
C THR A 659 -21.11 -29.06 -12.16
N ALA A 660 -21.43 -28.14 -11.28
CA ALA A 660 -21.42 -26.71 -11.58
C ALA A 660 -20.05 -26.25 -12.10
N PRO A 661 -20.02 -25.32 -13.05
CA PRO A 661 -18.83 -25.02 -13.85
C PRO A 661 -17.71 -24.24 -13.15
N SER A 662 -17.96 -23.63 -11.99
CA SER A 662 -16.92 -22.89 -11.26
C SER A 662 -15.70 -23.78 -10.97
N PRO A 663 -14.46 -23.25 -11.07
CA PRO A 663 -13.28 -24.00 -10.69
C PRO A 663 -13.09 -24.18 -9.17
N TRP A 664 -13.87 -23.46 -8.37
CA TRP A 664 -13.84 -23.52 -6.90
C TRP A 664 -15.17 -23.98 -6.34
N ALA A 665 -15.11 -24.81 -5.31
CA ALA A 665 -16.28 -25.40 -4.65
C ALA A 665 -16.25 -25.13 -3.16
N GLU A 666 -17.44 -25.12 -2.54
CA GLU A 666 -17.56 -25.00 -1.08
C GLU A 666 -18.46 -26.06 -0.49
N LEU A 667 -18.04 -26.60 0.66
CA LEU A 667 -18.83 -27.49 1.49
C LEU A 667 -19.04 -26.78 2.84
N GLU A 668 -20.28 -26.40 3.12
CA GLU A 668 -20.65 -25.70 4.35
C GLU A 668 -21.36 -26.63 5.31
N PHE A 669 -20.71 -26.86 6.47
CA PHE A 669 -21.22 -27.68 7.56
C PHE A 669 -21.69 -26.80 8.74
N ALA A 670 -22.03 -27.42 9.86
CA ALA A 670 -22.56 -26.69 11.02
C ALA A 670 -21.57 -25.65 11.59
N ASN A 671 -20.27 -25.98 11.66
CA ASN A 671 -19.24 -25.12 12.23
C ASN A 671 -18.01 -24.92 11.33
N LEU A 672 -18.05 -25.43 10.10
CA LEU A 672 -16.90 -25.43 9.23
C LEU A 672 -17.34 -25.25 7.77
N ILE A 673 -16.59 -24.44 7.01
CA ILE A 673 -16.73 -24.31 5.56
C ILE A 673 -15.40 -24.69 4.93
N ILE A 674 -15.44 -25.60 3.95
CA ILE A 674 -14.28 -26.07 3.21
C ILE A 674 -14.35 -25.51 1.80
N THR A 675 -13.34 -24.75 1.37
CA THR A 675 -13.22 -24.19 0.02
C THR A 675 -12.03 -24.85 -0.67
N VAL A 676 -12.31 -25.60 -1.74
CA VAL A 676 -11.34 -26.43 -2.45
C VAL A 676 -11.57 -26.35 -3.96
N PRO A 677 -10.60 -26.76 -4.80
CA PRO A 677 -10.85 -26.90 -6.23
C PRO A 677 -12.05 -27.80 -6.50
N SER A 678 -12.89 -27.45 -7.47
CA SER A 678 -14.14 -28.19 -7.77
C SER A 678 -13.87 -29.64 -8.16
N GLU A 679 -12.75 -29.92 -8.82
CA GLU A 679 -12.34 -31.30 -9.18
C GLU A 679 -12.23 -32.22 -7.96
N VAL A 680 -11.94 -31.69 -6.79
CA VAL A 680 -11.81 -32.44 -5.54
C VAL A 680 -13.17 -32.91 -5.03
N VAL A 681 -14.24 -32.17 -5.29
CA VAL A 681 -15.59 -32.48 -4.77
C VAL A 681 -16.52 -33.14 -5.79
N ARG A 682 -16.19 -33.12 -7.09
CA ARG A 682 -17.09 -33.64 -8.14
C ARG A 682 -17.41 -35.14 -8.00
N ASN A 683 -16.54 -35.88 -7.31
CA ASN A 683 -16.70 -37.30 -7.03
C ASN A 683 -17.16 -37.59 -5.59
N VAL A 684 -17.50 -36.58 -4.83
CA VAL A 684 -18.04 -36.75 -3.46
C VAL A 684 -19.54 -37.04 -3.58
N ASP A 685 -19.92 -38.30 -3.41
CA ASP A 685 -21.31 -38.76 -3.51
C ASP A 685 -22.14 -38.48 -2.25
N ARG A 686 -21.51 -38.51 -1.09
CA ARG A 686 -22.14 -38.39 0.22
C ARG A 686 -21.55 -37.24 1.07
N PRO A 687 -21.79 -35.97 0.67
CA PRO A 687 -21.36 -34.84 1.48
C PRO A 687 -22.07 -34.78 2.84
N ASP A 688 -23.20 -35.39 2.98
CA ASP A 688 -23.93 -35.55 4.25
C ASP A 688 -23.15 -36.42 5.26
N GLU A 689 -22.51 -37.49 4.82
CA GLU A 689 -21.63 -38.31 5.67
C GLU A 689 -20.37 -37.53 6.05
N LEU A 690 -19.82 -36.78 5.11
CA LEU A 690 -18.66 -35.92 5.37
C LEU A 690 -19.02 -34.81 6.38
N ALA A 691 -20.22 -34.26 6.29
CA ALA A 691 -20.74 -33.28 7.25
C ALA A 691 -20.81 -33.84 8.68
N VAL A 692 -21.32 -35.06 8.83
CA VAL A 692 -21.35 -35.74 10.15
C VAL A 692 -19.92 -35.92 10.69
N HIS A 693 -19.01 -36.35 9.82
CA HIS A 693 -17.60 -36.56 10.21
C HIS A 693 -16.97 -35.26 10.73
N TRP A 694 -17.09 -34.16 9.99
CA TRP A 694 -16.55 -32.89 10.41
C TRP A 694 -17.31 -32.26 11.59
N ASP A 695 -18.60 -32.48 11.71
CA ASP A 695 -19.35 -32.06 12.90
C ASP A 695 -18.83 -32.74 14.17
N ASN A 696 -18.47 -34.00 14.09
CA ASN A 696 -17.87 -34.74 15.21
C ASN A 696 -16.47 -34.20 15.56
N ILE A 697 -15.67 -33.88 14.54
CA ILE A 697 -14.35 -33.26 14.73
C ILE A 697 -14.52 -31.89 15.40
N MET A 698 -15.42 -31.06 14.91
CA MET A 698 -15.63 -29.71 15.46
C MET A 698 -16.18 -29.75 16.90
N LYS A 699 -17.04 -30.70 17.22
CA LYS A 699 -17.48 -30.92 18.59
C LYS A 699 -16.31 -31.27 19.50
N ALA A 700 -15.41 -32.11 19.04
CA ALA A 700 -14.23 -32.50 19.83
C ALA A 700 -13.29 -31.29 20.02
N VAL A 701 -13.09 -30.48 18.98
CA VAL A 701 -12.29 -29.23 19.09
C VAL A 701 -12.90 -28.30 20.15
N ALA A 702 -14.20 -28.11 20.13
CA ALA A 702 -14.93 -27.30 21.12
C ALA A 702 -14.86 -27.90 22.52
N ASP A 703 -15.00 -29.19 22.66
CA ASP A 703 -14.95 -29.87 23.95
C ASP A 703 -13.60 -29.69 24.63
N LEU A 704 -12.49 -29.90 23.92
CA LEU A 704 -11.17 -29.69 24.49
C LEU A 704 -10.94 -28.23 24.88
N ALA A 705 -11.40 -27.29 24.06
CA ALA A 705 -11.29 -25.87 24.34
C ALA A 705 -12.26 -25.39 25.44
N SER A 706 -13.19 -26.21 25.86
CA SER A 706 -14.28 -25.86 26.79
C SER A 706 -15.12 -24.67 26.31
N ILE A 707 -15.48 -24.71 25.03
CA ILE A 707 -16.37 -23.74 24.41
C ILE A 707 -17.66 -24.43 23.92
N PRO A 708 -18.76 -23.71 23.69
CA PRO A 708 -19.98 -24.28 23.12
C PRO A 708 -19.74 -24.97 21.78
N HIS A 709 -20.51 -26.01 21.49
CA HIS A 709 -20.42 -26.76 20.22
C HIS A 709 -20.80 -25.90 19.01
N LYS A 710 -21.62 -24.87 19.18
CA LYS A 710 -21.87 -23.86 18.15
C LYS A 710 -20.80 -22.78 18.26
N PHE A 711 -19.93 -22.71 17.26
CA PHE A 711 -18.87 -21.70 17.19
C PHE A 711 -19.49 -20.32 16.99
N PRO A 712 -18.91 -19.25 17.59
CA PRO A 712 -19.34 -17.88 17.33
C PRO A 712 -19.26 -17.49 15.85
N ARG A 713 -18.30 -18.09 15.14
CA ARG A 713 -18.10 -17.98 13.71
C ARG A 713 -17.58 -19.32 13.18
N LYS A 714 -18.16 -19.81 12.08
CA LYS A 714 -17.68 -21.03 11.45
C LYS A 714 -16.21 -20.88 11.07
N GLU A 715 -15.44 -21.91 11.28
CA GLU A 715 -14.07 -21.98 10.76
C GLU A 715 -14.10 -22.16 9.25
N ARG A 716 -13.05 -21.72 8.58
CA ARG A 716 -12.89 -21.89 7.13
C ARG A 716 -11.53 -22.48 6.79
N PHE A 717 -11.53 -23.52 5.96
CA PHE A 717 -10.35 -23.95 5.22
C PHE A 717 -10.44 -23.41 3.81
N VAL A 718 -9.37 -22.81 3.33
CA VAL A 718 -9.24 -22.35 1.94
C VAL A 718 -7.97 -22.94 1.34
N ALA A 719 -8.13 -23.68 0.25
CA ALA A 719 -7.01 -24.19 -0.52
C ALA A 719 -6.47 -23.14 -1.49
N ASP A 720 -5.16 -23.12 -1.66
CA ASP A 720 -4.47 -22.19 -2.56
C ASP A 720 -3.26 -22.89 -3.21
N VAL A 721 -2.82 -22.39 -4.36
CA VAL A 721 -1.61 -22.85 -5.02
C VAL A 721 -0.35 -22.43 -4.28
N GLN A 722 -0.41 -21.34 -3.56
CA GLN A 722 0.66 -20.80 -2.72
C GLN A 722 0.05 -19.96 -1.59
N ILE A 723 0.59 -20.09 -0.39
CA ILE A 723 0.17 -19.33 0.78
C ILE A 723 1.33 -18.48 1.32
N SER A 724 1.04 -17.56 2.23
CA SER A 724 2.02 -16.60 2.71
C SER A 724 3.19 -17.23 3.48
N HIS A 725 2.97 -18.32 4.18
CA HIS A 725 4.00 -19.04 4.92
C HIS A 725 3.59 -20.47 5.23
N GLY A 726 4.57 -21.37 5.25
CA GLY A 726 4.34 -22.77 5.58
C GLY A 726 3.54 -23.52 4.51
N TRP A 727 3.11 -24.74 4.88
CA TRP A 727 2.21 -25.58 4.10
C TRP A 727 0.75 -25.32 4.43
N MET A 728 0.50 -24.92 5.67
CA MET A 728 -0.78 -24.46 6.21
C MET A 728 -0.51 -23.36 7.23
N HIS A 729 -1.47 -22.49 7.47
CA HIS A 729 -1.44 -21.57 8.60
C HIS A 729 -2.83 -21.28 9.14
N ALA A 730 -2.90 -20.96 10.41
CA ALA A 730 -4.13 -20.61 11.10
C ALA A 730 -4.68 -19.23 10.67
N GLY A 731 -5.81 -18.87 11.21
CA GLY A 731 -6.50 -17.61 10.99
C GLY A 731 -7.91 -17.81 10.48
N TYR A 732 -8.47 -16.78 9.93
CA TYR A 732 -9.75 -16.81 9.23
C TYR A 732 -9.58 -16.18 7.85
N PRO A 733 -9.53 -17.01 6.81
CA PRO A 733 -9.58 -18.49 6.82
C PRO A 733 -8.26 -19.14 7.28
N ILE A 734 -8.33 -20.44 7.59
CA ILE A 734 -7.17 -21.31 7.65
C ILE A 734 -6.75 -21.56 6.21
N MET A 735 -5.53 -21.20 5.86
CA MET A 735 -4.98 -21.36 4.51
C MET A 735 -4.18 -22.64 4.42
N MET A 736 -4.33 -23.34 3.30
CA MET A 736 -3.61 -24.58 3.07
C MET A 736 -3.21 -24.75 1.60
N HIS A 737 -2.13 -25.46 1.36
CA HIS A 737 -1.75 -25.81 0.01
C HIS A 737 -2.79 -26.76 -0.62
N LYS A 738 -3.16 -26.50 -1.87
CA LYS A 738 -4.20 -27.27 -2.58
C LYS A 738 -3.92 -28.77 -2.66
N ALA A 739 -2.66 -29.20 -2.57
CA ALA A 739 -2.29 -30.61 -2.58
C ALA A 739 -2.90 -31.39 -1.41
N SER A 740 -3.20 -30.72 -0.29
CA SER A 740 -3.83 -31.34 0.88
C SER A 740 -5.36 -31.23 0.88
N ALA A 741 -5.97 -30.64 -0.16
CA ALA A 741 -7.41 -30.45 -0.23
C ALA A 741 -8.19 -31.78 -0.23
N GLY A 742 -7.67 -32.81 -0.87
CA GLY A 742 -8.28 -34.13 -0.95
C GLY A 742 -8.53 -34.76 0.42
N ALA A 743 -7.64 -34.56 1.38
CA ALA A 743 -7.77 -35.09 2.73
C ALA A 743 -8.98 -34.51 3.47
N LEU A 744 -9.38 -33.28 3.17
CA LEU A 744 -10.52 -32.61 3.81
C LEU A 744 -11.87 -33.19 3.37
N VAL A 745 -11.94 -33.79 2.20
CA VAL A 745 -13.19 -34.29 1.60
C VAL A 745 -13.24 -35.81 1.52
N SER A 746 -12.29 -36.48 2.18
CA SER A 746 -12.21 -37.95 2.24
C SER A 746 -12.59 -38.47 3.62
N LEU A 747 -13.26 -39.63 3.66
CA LEU A 747 -13.51 -40.37 4.88
C LEU A 747 -12.45 -41.45 5.12
N GLU A 748 -11.63 -41.71 4.12
CA GLU A 748 -10.49 -42.65 4.17
C GLU A 748 -9.20 -41.84 4.10
N TYR A 749 -8.29 -42.08 5.03
CA TYR A 749 -7.02 -41.34 5.13
C TYR A 749 -5.86 -42.25 4.69
N ASP A 750 -4.96 -41.66 3.92
CA ASP A 750 -3.64 -42.27 3.71
C ASP A 750 -2.89 -42.32 5.05
N GLN A 751 -2.29 -43.46 5.36
CA GLN A 751 -1.54 -43.68 6.61
C GLN A 751 -0.37 -42.71 6.81
N THR A 752 0.03 -41.94 5.77
CA THR A 752 1.10 -40.94 5.84
C THR A 752 0.58 -39.53 6.04
N GLU A 753 -0.70 -39.27 5.75
CA GLU A 753 -1.31 -37.92 5.78
C GLU A 753 -2.67 -37.94 6.47
N TYR A 754 -2.69 -38.22 7.76
CA TYR A 754 -3.88 -38.02 8.57
C TYR A 754 -4.22 -36.52 8.65
N LEU A 755 -5.21 -36.15 9.43
CA LEU A 755 -5.64 -34.77 9.60
C LEU A 755 -4.79 -33.96 10.62
N TRP A 756 -3.55 -34.38 10.87
CA TRP A 756 -2.72 -33.70 11.87
C TRP A 756 -2.56 -32.19 11.58
N GLY A 757 -2.17 -31.85 10.38
CA GLY A 757 -1.98 -30.47 9.93
C GLY A 757 -3.26 -29.62 10.07
N PRO A 758 -4.37 -30.01 9.44
CA PRO A 758 -5.63 -29.30 9.55
C PRO A 758 -6.10 -29.09 11.00
N ILE A 759 -6.02 -30.11 11.84
CA ILE A 759 -6.41 -29.98 13.25
C ILE A 759 -5.42 -29.13 14.05
N HIS A 760 -4.13 -29.21 13.73
CA HIS A 760 -3.08 -28.35 14.29
C HIS A 760 -3.42 -26.87 14.06
N GLU A 761 -3.83 -26.49 12.83
CA GLU A 761 -4.20 -25.10 12.54
C GLU A 761 -5.50 -24.69 13.27
N MET A 762 -6.47 -25.59 13.40
CA MET A 762 -7.62 -25.33 14.26
C MET A 762 -7.21 -25.15 15.73
N GLY A 763 -6.23 -25.90 16.19
CA GLY A 763 -5.66 -25.76 17.53
C GLY A 763 -5.06 -24.35 17.73
N HIS A 764 -4.35 -23.82 16.76
CA HIS A 764 -3.87 -22.44 16.79
C HIS A 764 -5.01 -21.43 16.97
N ASN A 765 -6.14 -21.64 16.31
CA ASN A 765 -7.31 -20.77 16.44
C ASN A 765 -7.96 -20.85 17.83
N GLN A 766 -7.66 -21.89 18.60
CA GLN A 766 -8.14 -22.05 19.99
C GLN A 766 -7.14 -21.53 21.03
N GLN A 767 -5.87 -21.35 20.67
CA GLN A 767 -4.85 -20.82 21.58
C GLN A 767 -5.23 -19.42 22.07
N ARG A 768 -5.03 -19.17 23.38
CA ARG A 768 -5.18 -17.86 23.99
C ARG A 768 -3.85 -17.41 24.58
N GLY A 769 -3.51 -16.15 24.39
CA GLY A 769 -2.25 -15.57 24.85
C GLY A 769 -2.01 -15.75 26.36
N CYS A 770 -3.09 -15.85 27.16
CA CYS A 770 -2.98 -16.00 28.61
C CYS A 770 -2.41 -17.35 29.08
N TRP A 771 -2.49 -18.41 28.26
CA TRP A 771 -1.89 -19.71 28.56
C TRP A 771 -0.79 -20.13 27.57
N GLU A 772 -0.34 -19.21 26.74
CA GLU A 772 0.76 -19.42 25.80
C GLU A 772 2.02 -18.68 26.23
N PHE A 773 3.17 -19.32 26.03
CA PHE A 773 4.48 -18.82 26.43
C PHE A 773 5.39 -18.67 25.22
N PRO A 774 5.16 -17.63 24.36
CA PRO A 774 5.95 -17.49 23.15
C PRO A 774 7.43 -17.21 23.44
N PRO A 775 8.35 -17.71 22.60
CA PRO A 775 8.09 -18.52 21.40
C PRO A 775 7.94 -20.02 21.69
N HIS A 776 8.03 -20.48 22.92
CA HIS A 776 8.18 -21.88 23.30
C HIS A 776 6.98 -22.77 22.94
N THR A 777 5.78 -22.27 23.18
CA THR A 777 4.54 -23.05 23.03
C THR A 777 3.76 -22.74 21.78
N THR A 778 4.18 -21.76 20.97
CA THR A 778 3.46 -21.32 19.78
C THR A 778 3.09 -22.49 18.85
N GLU A 779 4.06 -23.34 18.52
CA GLU A 779 3.87 -24.52 17.67
C GLU A 779 3.68 -25.82 18.49
N CYS A 780 3.37 -25.70 19.78
CA CYS A 780 3.27 -26.84 20.71
C CYS A 780 1.82 -27.16 21.08
N THR A 781 1.18 -26.26 21.79
CA THR A 781 -0.12 -26.54 22.44
C THR A 781 -1.25 -26.72 21.44
N CYS A 782 -1.15 -26.18 20.24
CA CYS A 782 -2.07 -26.46 19.13
C CYS A 782 -2.13 -27.96 18.79
N ASN A 783 -1.03 -28.69 19.00
CA ASN A 783 -0.98 -30.12 18.79
C ASN A 783 -1.76 -30.97 19.82
N LEU A 784 -2.14 -30.38 20.96
CA LEU A 784 -3.05 -31.04 21.88
C LEU A 784 -4.39 -31.36 21.21
N TRP A 785 -4.89 -30.46 20.36
CA TRP A 785 -6.08 -30.69 19.56
C TRP A 785 -5.86 -31.82 18.53
N SER A 786 -4.70 -31.82 17.86
CA SER A 786 -4.36 -32.88 16.92
C SER A 786 -4.37 -34.28 17.60
N VAL A 787 -3.73 -34.43 18.76
CA VAL A 787 -3.73 -35.67 19.51
C VAL A 787 -5.14 -36.05 19.95
N TYR A 788 -5.86 -35.11 20.56
CA TYR A 788 -7.20 -35.37 21.11
C TYR A 788 -8.18 -35.81 20.02
N VAL A 789 -8.25 -35.11 18.91
CA VAL A 789 -9.19 -35.43 17.81
C VAL A 789 -8.83 -36.77 17.16
N HIS A 790 -7.55 -37.03 16.90
CA HIS A 790 -7.16 -38.31 16.30
C HIS A 790 -7.53 -39.48 17.15
N GLU A 791 -7.28 -39.40 18.46
CA GLU A 791 -7.58 -40.51 19.37
C GLU A 791 -9.08 -40.66 19.68
N THR A 792 -9.78 -39.54 19.91
CA THR A 792 -11.17 -39.60 20.38
C THR A 792 -12.19 -39.68 19.25
N VAL A 793 -11.92 -39.11 18.07
CA VAL A 793 -12.86 -39.08 16.92
C VAL A 793 -12.42 -40.05 15.82
N LEU A 794 -11.16 -39.95 15.42
CA LEU A 794 -10.67 -40.70 14.24
C LEU A 794 -10.24 -42.14 14.58
N GLY A 795 -10.09 -42.48 15.86
CA GLY A 795 -9.63 -43.80 16.29
C GLY A 795 -8.18 -44.10 15.92
N ILE A 796 -7.36 -43.07 15.78
CA ILE A 796 -5.96 -43.15 15.38
C ILE A 796 -5.09 -42.81 16.61
N SER A 797 -4.23 -43.75 17.00
CA SER A 797 -3.33 -43.52 18.13
C SER A 797 -2.33 -42.41 17.85
N ARG A 798 -1.88 -41.71 18.90
CA ARG A 798 -0.91 -40.60 18.77
C ARG A 798 0.36 -41.00 18.04
N GLU A 799 0.85 -42.20 18.26
CA GLU A 799 2.06 -42.72 17.61
C GLU A 799 1.89 -42.95 16.09
N LYS A 800 0.67 -43.25 15.64
CA LYS A 800 0.33 -43.37 14.22
C LYS A 800 0.01 -42.00 13.59
N ALA A 801 -0.60 -41.11 14.37
CA ALA A 801 -1.01 -39.78 13.93
C ALA A 801 0.18 -38.89 13.54
N HIS A 802 1.31 -39.02 14.26
CA HIS A 802 2.52 -38.27 13.98
C HIS A 802 3.78 -39.01 14.44
N GLY A 803 4.80 -39.03 13.58
CA GLY A 803 6.05 -39.75 13.85
C GLY A 803 6.79 -39.28 15.11
N SER A 804 6.70 -38.02 15.47
CA SER A 804 7.31 -37.45 16.69
C SER A 804 6.64 -37.93 17.98
N MET A 805 5.48 -38.55 17.89
CA MET A 805 4.71 -39.06 19.01
C MET A 805 4.97 -40.56 19.28
N THR A 806 5.84 -41.19 18.50
CA THR A 806 6.25 -42.58 18.80
C THR A 806 7.00 -42.67 20.14
N PRO A 807 6.89 -43.77 20.91
CA PRO A 807 7.59 -43.89 22.20
C PRO A 807 9.09 -43.65 22.09
N ALA A 808 9.73 -44.17 21.05
CA ALA A 808 11.16 -43.97 20.80
C ALA A 808 11.53 -42.49 20.60
N ASN A 809 10.78 -41.76 19.77
CA ASN A 809 11.03 -40.33 19.51
C ASN A 809 10.72 -39.46 20.73
N ARG A 810 9.67 -39.78 21.47
CA ARG A 810 9.34 -39.09 22.74
C ARG A 810 10.50 -39.22 23.74
N THR A 811 11.01 -40.44 23.97
CA THR A 811 12.14 -40.69 24.86
C THR A 811 13.39 -39.93 24.40
N LYS A 812 13.69 -39.94 23.10
CA LYS A 812 14.81 -39.25 22.52
C LYS A 812 14.74 -37.73 22.75
N GLN A 813 13.58 -37.13 22.58
CA GLN A 813 13.34 -35.71 22.82
C GLN A 813 13.57 -35.32 24.27
N ILE A 814 13.06 -36.10 25.23
CA ILE A 814 13.24 -35.88 26.65
C ILE A 814 14.75 -35.95 27.01
N LYS A 815 15.44 -37.01 26.59
CA LYS A 815 16.87 -37.17 26.86
C LYS A 815 17.70 -36.02 26.36
N LYS A 816 17.47 -35.61 25.11
CA LYS A 816 18.17 -34.47 24.51
C LYS A 816 17.95 -33.17 25.30
N TYR A 817 16.73 -32.93 25.75
CA TYR A 817 16.39 -31.76 26.56
C TYR A 817 17.07 -31.77 27.93
N VAL A 818 17.01 -32.88 28.60
CA VAL A 818 17.66 -33.06 29.91
C VAL A 818 19.19 -32.93 29.83
N GLU A 819 19.81 -33.60 28.87
CA GLU A 819 21.24 -33.50 28.57
C GLU A 819 21.68 -32.08 28.20
N GLY A 820 20.82 -31.31 27.57
CA GLY A 820 21.03 -29.90 27.24
C GLY A 820 20.89 -28.94 28.41
N GLY A 821 20.64 -29.41 29.61
CA GLY A 821 20.49 -28.62 30.84
C GLY A 821 19.10 -28.04 31.08
N ARG A 822 18.08 -28.59 30.46
CA ARG A 822 16.65 -28.24 30.68
C ARG A 822 16.41 -26.74 30.47
N LYS A 823 17.04 -26.16 29.41
CA LYS A 823 16.92 -24.74 29.05
C LYS A 823 15.63 -24.51 28.28
N LEU A 824 14.85 -23.53 28.71
CA LEU A 824 13.59 -23.17 28.03
C LEU A 824 13.81 -22.79 26.55
N SER A 825 14.98 -22.28 26.17
CA SER A 825 15.30 -22.05 24.77
C SER A 825 15.22 -23.30 23.89
N SER A 826 15.37 -24.48 24.47
CA SER A 826 15.24 -25.80 23.82
C SER A 826 13.88 -26.44 24.06
N TRP A 827 13.05 -25.89 24.93
CA TRP A 827 11.72 -26.38 25.26
C TRP A 827 10.74 -25.78 24.26
N SER A 828 10.55 -26.45 23.13
CA SER A 828 9.71 -25.96 22.04
C SER A 828 9.16 -27.12 21.20
N VAL A 829 8.10 -26.89 20.46
CA VAL A 829 7.42 -27.83 19.57
C VAL A 829 7.13 -29.17 20.30
N PHE A 830 7.59 -30.31 19.82
CA PHE A 830 7.30 -31.62 20.41
C PHE A 830 7.98 -31.86 21.76
N THR A 831 9.09 -31.21 22.04
CA THR A 831 9.72 -31.28 23.40
C THR A 831 8.82 -30.57 24.41
N ALA A 832 8.29 -29.40 24.07
CA ALA A 832 7.32 -28.73 24.94
C ALA A 832 6.01 -29.53 25.06
N LEU A 833 5.55 -30.09 23.94
CA LEU A 833 4.34 -30.92 23.92
C LEU A 833 4.44 -32.10 24.89
N GLU A 834 5.63 -32.70 25.06
CA GLU A 834 5.85 -33.84 25.99
C GLU A 834 5.48 -33.51 27.43
N THR A 835 5.76 -32.30 27.90
CA THR A 835 5.32 -31.82 29.23
C THR A 835 3.81 -31.95 29.37
N TYR A 836 3.06 -31.43 28.37
CA TYR A 836 1.59 -31.47 28.38
C TYR A 836 1.05 -32.90 28.21
N ILE A 837 1.69 -33.70 27.38
CA ILE A 837 1.31 -35.13 27.18
C ILE A 837 1.52 -35.93 28.46
N GLN A 838 2.59 -35.70 29.21
CA GLN A 838 2.80 -36.35 30.51
C GLN A 838 1.70 -35.97 31.52
N LEU A 839 1.27 -34.71 31.49
CA LEU A 839 0.12 -34.28 32.32
C LEU A 839 -1.17 -34.98 31.86
N GLN A 840 -1.38 -35.11 30.57
CA GLN A 840 -2.56 -35.77 30.02
C GLN A 840 -2.56 -37.27 30.32
N GLU A 841 -1.43 -37.95 30.27
CA GLU A 841 -1.33 -39.35 30.57
C GLU A 841 -1.62 -39.68 32.07
N LYS A 842 -1.27 -38.75 32.95
CA LYS A 842 -1.56 -38.87 34.38
C LYS A 842 -2.98 -38.46 34.73
N PHE A 843 -3.45 -37.31 34.24
CA PHE A 843 -4.68 -36.67 34.70
C PHE A 843 -5.85 -36.78 33.72
N GLY A 844 -5.59 -37.16 32.49
CA GLY A 844 -6.61 -37.27 31.44
C GLY A 844 -6.94 -35.97 30.76
N TRP A 845 -7.73 -36.05 29.68
CA TRP A 845 -8.17 -34.88 28.92
C TRP A 845 -9.15 -34.00 29.73
N ASP A 846 -9.93 -34.55 30.62
CA ASP A 846 -10.88 -33.80 31.46
C ASP A 846 -10.17 -32.76 32.33
N ALA A 847 -8.94 -33.02 32.75
CA ALA A 847 -8.13 -32.02 33.45
C ALA A 847 -7.85 -30.79 32.57
N PHE A 848 -7.47 -31.01 31.34
CA PHE A 848 -7.24 -29.89 30.38
C PHE A 848 -8.50 -29.11 30.11
N LYS A 849 -9.63 -29.77 29.89
CA LYS A 849 -10.93 -29.14 29.70
C LYS A 849 -11.29 -28.25 30.90
N LYS A 850 -11.08 -28.71 32.11
CA LYS A 850 -11.33 -27.95 33.34
C LYS A 850 -10.39 -26.76 33.50
N VAL A 851 -9.11 -26.95 33.15
CA VAL A 851 -8.11 -25.86 33.14
C VAL A 851 -8.52 -24.74 32.16
N PHE A 852 -8.84 -25.12 30.93
CA PHE A 852 -9.28 -24.12 29.93
C PHE A 852 -10.58 -23.44 30.34
N ALA A 853 -11.53 -24.19 30.93
CA ALA A 853 -12.76 -23.62 31.49
C ALA A 853 -12.46 -22.62 32.60
N ALA A 854 -11.49 -22.90 33.47
CA ALA A 854 -11.07 -21.98 34.51
C ALA A 854 -10.49 -20.68 33.93
N TYR A 855 -9.66 -20.80 32.90
CA TYR A 855 -9.11 -19.61 32.20
C TYR A 855 -10.17 -18.73 31.53
N HIS A 856 -11.25 -19.30 31.02
CA HIS A 856 -12.36 -18.56 30.46
C HIS A 856 -13.09 -17.68 31.48
N LYS A 857 -12.98 -18.00 32.76
CA LYS A 857 -13.59 -17.23 33.86
C LYS A 857 -12.66 -16.18 34.46
N MET A 858 -11.39 -16.18 34.07
CA MET A 858 -10.37 -15.26 34.57
C MET A 858 -10.32 -13.95 33.76
N SER A 859 -9.78 -12.91 34.39
CA SER A 859 -9.40 -11.64 33.80
C SER A 859 -8.07 -11.18 34.40
N ASN A 860 -7.45 -10.14 33.81
CA ASN A 860 -6.21 -9.55 34.32
C ASN A 860 -5.04 -10.54 34.38
N PHE A 861 -4.68 -11.10 33.25
CA PHE A 861 -3.59 -12.06 33.13
C PHE A 861 -2.20 -11.42 33.20
N PRO A 862 -1.19 -12.15 33.77
CA PRO A 862 0.21 -11.77 33.60
C PRO A 862 0.60 -11.58 32.14
N GLN A 863 1.53 -10.68 31.86
CA GLN A 863 1.96 -10.38 30.49
C GLN A 863 3.28 -11.07 30.13
N ASP A 864 4.12 -11.37 31.10
CA ASP A 864 5.40 -12.06 30.93
C ASP A 864 5.26 -13.59 31.03
N ASN A 865 6.16 -14.32 30.39
CA ASN A 865 6.14 -15.78 30.42
C ASN A 865 6.27 -16.37 31.85
N PRO A 866 7.20 -15.90 32.71
CA PRO A 866 7.26 -16.41 34.08
C PRO A 866 5.94 -16.29 34.84
N GLY A 867 5.27 -15.13 34.76
CA GLY A 867 3.99 -14.91 35.39
C GLY A 867 2.90 -15.85 34.86
N LYS A 868 2.84 -16.01 33.55
CA LYS A 868 1.89 -16.92 32.87
C LYS A 868 2.13 -18.39 33.27
N MET A 869 3.39 -18.81 33.32
CA MET A 869 3.78 -20.18 33.66
C MET A 869 3.44 -20.50 35.13
N ASN A 870 3.64 -19.56 36.04
CA ASN A 870 3.23 -19.70 37.44
C ASN A 870 1.70 -19.79 37.60
N LEU A 871 0.95 -18.95 36.85
CA LEU A 871 -0.51 -19.04 36.84
C LEU A 871 -0.98 -20.39 36.28
N TYR A 872 -0.32 -20.92 35.27
CA TYR A 872 -0.64 -22.24 34.69
C TYR A 872 -0.37 -23.38 35.70
N ALA A 873 0.77 -23.34 36.38
CA ALA A 873 1.12 -24.25 37.44
C ALA A 873 0.08 -24.25 38.58
N GLU A 874 -0.32 -23.08 39.02
CA GLU A 874 -1.35 -22.92 40.07
C GLU A 874 -2.71 -23.45 39.61
N THR A 875 -3.16 -23.03 38.41
CA THR A 875 -4.46 -23.43 37.87
C THR A 875 -4.56 -24.94 37.66
N PHE A 876 -3.53 -25.54 37.05
CA PHE A 876 -3.53 -26.98 36.78
C PHE A 876 -3.45 -27.77 38.08
N SER A 877 -2.58 -27.36 38.99
CA SER A 877 -2.42 -28.03 40.31
C SER A 877 -3.71 -28.01 41.11
N GLN A 878 -4.39 -26.89 41.20
CA GLN A 878 -5.68 -26.76 41.89
C GLN A 878 -6.77 -27.61 41.23
N THR A 879 -6.77 -27.66 39.90
CA THR A 879 -7.74 -28.47 39.15
C THR A 879 -7.62 -29.95 39.43
N VAL A 880 -6.39 -30.44 39.52
CA VAL A 880 -6.14 -31.88 39.76
C VAL A 880 -5.91 -32.25 41.24
N ASN A 881 -5.99 -31.26 42.15
CA ASN A 881 -5.71 -31.44 43.57
C ASN A 881 -4.36 -32.11 43.89
N MET A 882 -3.34 -31.73 43.13
CA MET A 882 -1.98 -32.23 43.29
C MET A 882 -0.98 -31.12 43.00
N ASN A 883 0.06 -31.01 43.83
CA ASN A 883 1.10 -30.00 43.62
C ASN A 883 2.04 -30.43 42.49
N LEU A 884 2.02 -29.72 41.38
CA LEU A 884 2.81 -29.97 40.16
C LEU A 884 4.14 -29.21 40.11
N CYS A 885 4.48 -28.47 41.16
CA CYS A 885 5.69 -27.61 41.15
C CYS A 885 6.99 -28.41 40.92
N GLY A 886 7.13 -29.58 41.58
CA GLY A 886 8.30 -30.44 41.40
C GLY A 886 8.44 -30.95 39.97
N PHE A 887 7.34 -31.35 39.34
CA PHE A 887 7.30 -31.80 37.96
C PHE A 887 7.65 -30.68 36.98
N LEU A 888 7.04 -29.50 37.17
CA LEU A 888 7.29 -28.36 36.26
C LEU A 888 8.71 -27.78 36.39
N LYS A 889 9.25 -27.79 37.63
CA LYS A 889 10.67 -27.45 37.84
C LYS A 889 11.60 -28.44 37.18
N ALA A 890 11.27 -29.71 37.19
CA ALA A 890 12.04 -30.75 36.50
C ALA A 890 12.04 -30.53 34.97
N TRP A 891 11.02 -29.86 34.43
CA TRP A 891 10.99 -29.41 33.04
C TRP A 891 11.69 -28.06 32.83
N GLY A 892 12.18 -27.41 33.88
CA GLY A 892 12.87 -26.09 33.74
C GLY A 892 11.96 -24.90 33.84
N TRP A 893 10.73 -25.04 34.29
CA TRP A 893 9.81 -23.91 34.47
C TRP A 893 10.26 -23.00 35.62
N PRO A 894 10.14 -21.68 35.49
CA PRO A 894 10.54 -20.69 36.50
C PRO A 894 9.50 -20.57 37.61
N ILE A 895 9.30 -21.62 38.38
CA ILE A 895 8.30 -21.64 39.46
C ILE A 895 8.79 -20.80 40.63
N GLU A 896 8.02 -19.81 41.01
CA GLU A 896 8.32 -18.90 42.11
C GLU A 896 7.98 -19.50 43.48
N MET A 897 8.69 -19.03 44.52
CA MET A 897 8.41 -19.44 45.90
C MET A 897 6.96 -19.17 46.33
N ALA A 898 6.40 -18.05 45.90
CA ALA A 898 5.00 -17.70 46.17
C ALA A 898 4.03 -18.74 45.63
N THR A 899 4.29 -19.30 44.43
CA THR A 899 3.50 -20.35 43.82
C THR A 899 3.64 -21.68 44.59
N GLU A 900 4.88 -22.04 44.96
CA GLU A 900 5.15 -23.23 45.76
C GLU A 900 4.44 -23.17 47.11
N GLU A 901 4.49 -22.03 47.77
CA GLU A 901 3.85 -21.78 49.05
C GLU A 901 2.31 -21.92 48.95
N LYS A 902 1.74 -21.32 47.89
CA LYS A 902 0.32 -21.41 47.62
C LYS A 902 -0.20 -22.80 47.37
N LEU A 903 0.64 -23.65 46.76
CA LEU A 903 0.32 -25.04 46.43
C LEU A 903 0.81 -26.05 47.46
N SER A 904 1.48 -25.61 48.53
CA SER A 904 2.14 -26.49 49.55
C SER A 904 1.18 -27.41 50.30
N LYS A 905 -0.10 -27.06 50.38
CA LYS A 905 -1.14 -27.88 51.04
C LYS A 905 -1.63 -29.05 50.19
N LEU A 906 -1.34 -29.02 48.89
CA LEU A 906 -1.70 -30.09 47.98
C LEU A 906 -0.65 -31.22 48.05
N PRO A 907 -1.04 -32.50 47.92
CA PRO A 907 -0.07 -33.59 47.88
C PRO A 907 0.85 -33.44 46.67
N PRO A 908 2.19 -33.58 46.85
CA PRO A 908 3.14 -33.45 45.74
C PRO A 908 3.06 -34.65 44.81
N TRP A 909 3.31 -34.39 43.51
CA TRP A 909 3.44 -35.44 42.50
C TRP A 909 4.86 -35.97 42.51
N ASP A 910 5.19 -36.87 43.45
CA ASP A 910 6.54 -37.33 43.70
C ASP A 910 7.05 -38.36 42.67
N ASP A 911 6.16 -39.13 42.06
CA ASP A 911 6.46 -40.17 41.09
C ASP A 911 6.26 -39.72 39.63
N HIS A 912 6.44 -38.45 39.35
CA HIS A 912 6.26 -37.92 38.00
C HIS A 912 7.30 -38.48 36.99
N PRO A 913 6.99 -38.47 35.68
CA PRO A 913 7.85 -39.07 34.65
C PRO A 913 9.29 -38.53 34.56
N MET A 914 9.55 -37.35 35.06
CA MET A 914 10.87 -36.74 35.00
C MET A 914 11.83 -37.17 36.11
N VAL A 915 11.35 -37.88 37.12
CA VAL A 915 12.17 -38.36 38.25
C VAL A 915 13.31 -39.26 37.78
N LYS A 916 13.05 -40.13 36.81
CA LYS A 916 14.04 -41.05 36.26
C LYS A 916 15.16 -40.41 35.46
N TYR A 917 15.06 -39.11 35.18
CA TYR A 917 16.06 -38.35 34.45
C TYR A 917 16.90 -37.41 35.33
N ASN A 918 16.74 -37.51 36.64
CA ASN A 918 17.53 -36.75 37.61
C ASN A 918 18.94 -37.32 37.81
#